data_0f88b02677a637149e1cfdd4985525e7
#
_entry.id   0f88b02677a637149e1cfdd4985525e7
#
_cell.length_a   1.000
_cell.length_b   1.000
_cell.length_c   1.000
_cell.angle_alpha   90.00
_cell.angle_beta   90.00
_cell.angle_gamma   90.00
#
_symmetry.space_group_name_H-M   'P 1'
#
loop_
_entity.id
_entity.type
_entity.pdbx_description
1 polymer ?
#
loop_
_entity_poly.entity_id
_entity_poly.type
_entity_poly.pdbx_seq_one_letter_code
_entity_poly.pdbx_strand_id
1 'polypeptide(L)'
;MTGIHRDRWGIPHLRADDVDGLARLQGRVAALDRAWQIEVERWRSEGRLAEHVGPAELGWDRFARRARLDDTARRCFERLAPDTRRWVTAYVDGVNEGLAEGAAAAPEFAAAGCAPGRWRPWSPLGVFLVQHVLFSTFPNKLWHAHVAATLGPAAVDLFAVEGPGGSGSNAWALPADPASGRAPVIAGDPHRILELPGIYQQVRLACPEFDVFGFAFPGVPGLPHFGHAGEVAWAVTNAMADYQDLYRERLRRDGDVVLVREADGWAPARRHVERVEVRGGEPETVEVIETPRGPVVDHDRGTGEAISLRVPSRVEQRLGFDALLPLLRARSADDVADALRDWVEPVNSVLVADRHGAVRQLVTGLVPLRDDRCRREPVPGDDARYGWHGGYAEPRRTVVDGPAVCANDRRPDVADLGAGFAPPHRARRIRDLLAEGARAEAVHMDTRLEAATLRGVLDRVDPVALSGPARRLRERLTAWDGQMRADSADAGAWAAWRAALARRLYDHPCLRPLRDAPSAFDGLFAPWTDPLSRIGHALDGVATGLHRLGGEIGPVAAGALEDVAAGDPPSPWGRRHVLHPVHLGVAAAVDEAVRGMRERVALGGDADCVLATSSVPGVSDACWRGPVARYVWDLTDRAESRWIVPFGASGRPGDPHFDDQLPLWAGGELVPVVTDWRELTREPGDATP
;
A
#
# COMPACT_ATOMS: atom_id res chain seq x y z
N MET A 1 27.05 24.24 5.22
CA MET A 1 26.04 25.32 5.20
C MET A 1 24.71 24.65 5.48
N THR A 2 24.03 25.00 6.54
CA THR A 2 22.71 24.55 6.92
C THR A 2 21.64 25.13 6.00
N GLY A 3 20.53 24.43 5.79
CA GLY A 3 19.38 24.88 5.02
C GLY A 3 18.85 23.86 4.02
N ILE A 4 17.90 24.31 3.21
CA ILE A 4 17.27 23.54 2.14
C ILE A 4 18.08 23.76 0.86
N HIS A 5 18.43 22.65 0.22
CA HIS A 5 19.07 22.62 -1.10
C HIS A 5 18.22 21.76 -2.01
N ARG A 6 18.22 22.07 -3.31
CA ARG A 6 17.52 21.27 -4.30
C ARG A 6 18.42 20.86 -5.45
N ASP A 7 18.20 19.67 -5.98
CA ASP A 7 18.79 19.25 -7.24
C ASP A 7 17.96 19.73 -8.44
N ARG A 8 18.37 19.34 -9.64
CA ARG A 8 17.70 19.73 -10.88
C ARG A 8 16.25 19.16 -11.04
N TRP A 9 15.86 18.20 -10.20
CA TRP A 9 14.52 17.59 -10.15
C TRP A 9 13.66 18.17 -9.03
N GLY A 10 14.13 19.25 -8.40
CA GLY A 10 13.46 19.86 -7.24
C GLY A 10 13.49 19.01 -5.97
N ILE A 11 14.23 17.89 -5.97
CA ILE A 11 14.31 17.00 -4.81
C ILE A 11 15.04 17.71 -3.67
N PRO A 12 14.46 17.75 -2.45
CA PRO A 12 15.05 18.42 -1.31
C PRO A 12 16.22 17.64 -0.70
N HIS A 13 17.33 18.32 -0.49
CA HIS A 13 18.49 17.89 0.27
C HIS A 13 18.64 18.82 1.49
N LEU A 14 18.45 18.29 2.68
CA LEU A 14 18.35 19.04 3.92
C LEU A 14 19.64 18.89 4.74
N ARG A 15 20.14 19.98 5.26
CA ARG A 15 21.31 19.97 6.13
C ARG A 15 21.10 20.86 7.34
N ALA A 16 21.36 20.31 8.54
CA ALA A 16 21.28 21.03 9.81
C ALA A 16 22.48 20.71 10.70
N ASP A 17 22.65 21.52 11.77
CA ASP A 17 23.73 21.36 12.72
C ASP A 17 23.46 20.28 13.78
N ASP A 18 22.18 19.86 13.91
CA ASP A 18 21.75 18.80 14.81
C ASP A 18 20.51 18.07 14.28
N VAL A 19 20.13 17.01 14.98
CA VAL A 19 19.03 16.12 14.59
C VAL A 19 17.66 16.77 14.71
N ASP A 20 17.43 17.60 15.73
CA ASP A 20 16.15 18.26 15.95
C ASP A 20 15.94 19.39 14.91
N GLY A 21 16.99 20.16 14.61
CA GLY A 21 17.00 21.16 13.53
C GLY A 21 16.73 20.52 12.16
N LEU A 22 17.31 19.35 11.91
CA LEU A 22 17.07 18.60 10.67
C LEU A 22 15.63 18.12 10.58
N ALA A 23 15.04 17.61 11.66
CA ALA A 23 13.63 17.22 11.72
C ALA A 23 12.70 18.41 11.43
N ARG A 24 13.00 19.58 12.01
CA ARG A 24 12.27 20.82 11.76
C ARG A 24 12.34 21.24 10.29
N LEU A 25 13.53 21.18 9.65
CA LEU A 25 13.68 21.43 8.21
C LEU A 25 12.86 20.42 7.38
N GLN A 26 12.89 19.14 7.71
CA GLN A 26 12.11 18.12 7.02
C GLN A 26 10.61 18.41 7.12
N GLY A 27 10.10 18.75 8.30
CA GLY A 27 8.71 19.13 8.49
C GLY A 27 8.32 20.38 7.70
N ARG A 28 9.17 21.41 7.68
CA ARG A 28 8.94 22.62 6.89
C ARG A 28 8.89 22.35 5.40
N VAL A 29 9.80 21.55 4.86
CA VAL A 29 9.81 21.18 3.44
C VAL A 29 8.58 20.34 3.08
N ALA A 30 8.17 19.41 3.92
CA ALA A 30 6.93 18.66 3.70
C ALA A 30 5.72 19.59 3.61
N ALA A 31 5.67 20.64 4.44
CA ALA A 31 4.61 21.63 4.41
C ALA A 31 4.69 22.55 3.18
N LEU A 32 5.88 22.95 2.74
CA LEU A 32 6.07 23.81 1.56
C LEU A 32 5.71 23.06 0.26
N ASP A 33 6.16 21.81 0.12
CA ASP A 33 6.03 21.06 -1.12
C ASP A 33 4.72 20.26 -1.22
N ARG A 34 4.12 19.87 -0.09
CA ARG A 34 3.05 18.88 0.00
C ARG A 34 1.89 19.31 0.91
N ALA A 35 1.67 20.63 1.07
CA ALA A 35 0.70 21.20 2.02
C ALA A 35 -0.68 20.54 1.96
N TRP A 36 -1.27 20.43 0.77
CA TRP A 36 -2.58 19.80 0.60
C TRP A 36 -2.57 18.33 1.03
N GLN A 37 -1.60 17.58 0.53
CA GLN A 37 -1.47 16.15 0.84
C GLN A 37 -1.38 15.89 2.35
N ILE A 38 -0.50 16.60 3.05
CA ILE A 38 -0.32 16.37 4.50
C ILE A 38 -1.54 16.81 5.32
N GLU A 39 -2.27 17.83 4.89
CA GLU A 39 -3.51 18.24 5.54
C GLU A 39 -4.64 17.24 5.31
N VAL A 40 -4.82 16.73 4.09
CA VAL A 40 -5.78 15.66 3.81
C VAL A 40 -5.52 14.44 4.71
N GLU A 41 -4.27 14.00 4.82
CA GLU A 41 -3.93 12.85 5.66
C GLU A 41 -4.15 13.11 7.15
N ARG A 42 -3.87 14.33 7.63
CA ARG A 42 -4.19 14.73 8.99
C ARG A 42 -5.70 14.74 9.22
N TRP A 43 -6.51 15.33 8.33
CA TRP A 43 -7.97 15.31 8.45
C TRP A 43 -8.53 13.89 8.42
N ARG A 44 -7.98 13.03 7.57
CA ARG A 44 -8.33 11.60 7.54
C ARG A 44 -8.06 10.91 8.89
N SER A 45 -6.91 11.20 9.51
CA SER A 45 -6.55 10.61 10.81
C SER A 45 -7.46 11.11 11.95
N GLU A 46 -7.90 12.37 11.87
CA GLU A 46 -8.79 13.00 12.84
C GLU A 46 -10.28 12.69 12.56
N GLY A 47 -10.63 12.05 11.41
CA GLY A 47 -12.02 11.86 10.97
C GLY A 47 -12.74 13.19 10.74
N ARG A 48 -12.11 14.10 9.99
CA ARG A 48 -12.56 15.47 9.70
C ARG A 48 -12.49 15.82 8.23
N LEU A 49 -12.32 14.84 7.35
CA LEU A 49 -12.16 15.11 5.93
C LEU A 49 -13.45 15.72 5.33
N ALA A 50 -14.63 15.22 5.72
CA ALA A 50 -15.93 15.73 5.25
C ALA A 50 -16.18 17.20 5.61
N GLU A 51 -15.60 17.70 6.70
CA GLU A 51 -15.64 19.12 7.10
C GLU A 51 -15.01 20.03 6.04
N HIS A 52 -14.00 19.53 5.32
CA HIS A 52 -13.20 20.31 4.38
C HIS A 52 -13.56 20.06 2.92
N VAL A 53 -13.87 18.81 2.53
CA VAL A 53 -14.07 18.44 1.13
C VAL A 53 -15.49 17.98 0.79
N GLY A 54 -16.36 17.75 1.78
CA GLY A 54 -17.77 17.48 1.57
C GLY A 54 -18.23 16.06 1.94
N PRO A 55 -19.53 15.76 1.73
CA PRO A 55 -20.20 14.60 2.30
C PRO A 55 -19.73 13.24 1.73
N ALA A 56 -19.07 13.22 0.58
CA ALA A 56 -18.54 11.98 -0.01
C ALA A 56 -17.54 11.26 0.93
N GLU A 57 -16.85 12.02 1.79
CA GLU A 57 -15.82 11.51 2.70
C GLU A 57 -16.35 11.11 4.09
N LEU A 58 -17.63 11.31 4.33
CA LEU A 58 -18.26 11.06 5.64
C LEU A 58 -18.13 9.58 6.08
N GLY A 59 -18.16 8.64 5.14
CA GLY A 59 -17.95 7.22 5.42
C GLY A 59 -16.59 6.94 6.06
N TRP A 60 -15.53 7.59 5.53
CA TRP A 60 -14.20 7.50 6.12
C TRP A 60 -14.13 8.15 7.50
N ASP A 61 -14.72 9.33 7.67
CA ASP A 61 -14.70 10.04 8.96
C ASP A 61 -15.40 9.24 10.06
N ARG A 62 -16.56 8.62 9.76
CA ARG A 62 -17.23 7.67 10.68
C ARG A 62 -16.30 6.53 11.10
N PHE A 63 -15.63 5.92 10.11
CA PHE A 63 -14.68 4.82 10.37
C PHE A 63 -13.51 5.30 11.23
N ALA A 64 -12.85 6.40 10.87
CA ALA A 64 -11.68 6.93 11.58
C ALA A 64 -12.01 7.25 13.06
N ARG A 65 -13.19 7.87 13.31
CA ARG A 65 -13.70 8.16 14.66
C ARG A 65 -13.98 6.88 15.42
N ARG A 66 -14.73 5.94 14.83
CA ARG A 66 -15.04 4.65 15.45
C ARG A 66 -13.78 3.83 15.70
N ALA A 67 -12.85 3.74 14.76
CA ALA A 67 -11.58 3.03 14.88
C ALA A 67 -10.57 3.72 15.82
N ARG A 68 -10.86 4.95 16.28
CA ARG A 68 -10.06 5.70 17.26
C ARG A 68 -8.66 6.03 16.74
N LEU A 69 -8.51 6.40 15.45
CA LEU A 69 -7.20 6.60 14.86
C LEU A 69 -6.42 7.74 15.56
N ASP A 70 -7.01 8.93 15.74
CA ASP A 70 -6.37 10.06 16.43
C ASP A 70 -6.03 9.75 17.90
N ASP A 71 -6.97 9.12 18.64
CA ASP A 71 -6.72 8.72 20.03
C ASP A 71 -5.60 7.66 20.14
N THR A 72 -5.51 6.74 19.18
CA THR A 72 -4.40 5.76 19.09
C THR A 72 -3.08 6.45 18.81
N ALA A 73 -3.04 7.38 17.85
CA ALA A 73 -1.86 8.19 17.56
C ALA A 73 -1.37 8.97 18.78
N ARG A 74 -2.31 9.64 19.50
CA ARG A 74 -1.99 10.38 20.72
C ARG A 74 -1.39 9.47 21.80
N ARG A 75 -2.00 8.32 22.08
CA ARG A 75 -1.51 7.37 23.10
C ARG A 75 -0.14 6.80 22.73
N CYS A 76 0.09 6.50 21.45
CA CYS A 76 1.39 6.05 20.96
C CYS A 76 2.45 7.14 21.12
N PHE A 77 2.12 8.41 20.82
CA PHE A 77 3.03 9.54 21.01
C PHE A 77 3.39 9.74 22.50
N GLU A 78 2.42 9.65 23.40
CA GLU A 78 2.61 9.80 24.86
C GLU A 78 3.59 8.74 25.42
N ARG A 79 3.76 7.60 24.72
CA ARG A 79 4.66 6.51 25.11
C ARG A 79 6.02 6.51 24.43
N LEU A 80 6.26 7.42 23.49
CA LEU A 80 7.57 7.54 22.84
C LEU A 80 8.67 7.83 23.87
N ALA A 81 9.86 7.30 23.62
CA ALA A 81 11.07 7.69 24.33
C ALA A 81 11.28 9.21 24.28
N PRO A 82 11.86 9.83 25.31
CA PRO A 82 12.00 11.30 25.38
C PRO A 82 12.68 11.91 24.15
N ASP A 83 13.72 11.26 23.62
CA ASP A 83 14.46 11.75 22.44
C ASP A 83 13.62 11.66 21.18
N THR A 84 12.93 10.54 20.96
CA THR A 84 12.01 10.38 19.82
C THR A 84 10.86 11.38 19.90
N ARG A 85 10.30 11.59 21.10
CA ARG A 85 9.21 12.55 21.30
C ARG A 85 9.66 13.99 20.96
N ARG A 86 10.85 14.39 21.39
CA ARG A 86 11.44 15.71 21.08
C ARG A 86 11.64 15.85 19.57
N TRP A 87 12.24 14.85 18.93
CA TRP A 87 12.50 14.82 17.50
C TRP A 87 11.21 14.91 16.66
N VAL A 88 10.17 14.13 17.00
CA VAL A 88 8.86 14.21 16.35
C VAL A 88 8.21 15.58 16.56
N THR A 89 8.36 16.18 17.76
CA THR A 89 7.84 17.52 18.04
C THR A 89 8.55 18.57 17.19
N ALA A 90 9.87 18.51 17.05
CA ALA A 90 10.64 19.40 16.18
C ALA A 90 10.18 19.34 14.71
N TYR A 91 9.89 18.13 14.21
CA TYR A 91 9.30 17.97 12.88
C TYR A 91 7.94 18.69 12.75
N VAL A 92 7.05 18.52 13.73
CA VAL A 92 5.73 19.18 13.75
C VAL A 92 5.85 20.71 13.84
N ASP A 93 6.83 21.23 14.59
CA ASP A 93 7.11 22.65 14.63
C ASP A 93 7.46 23.18 13.23
N GLY A 94 8.32 22.43 12.49
CA GLY A 94 8.66 22.77 11.11
C GLY A 94 7.45 22.73 10.17
N VAL A 95 6.57 21.73 10.31
CA VAL A 95 5.30 21.68 9.54
C VAL A 95 4.48 22.94 9.82
N ASN A 96 4.26 23.29 11.09
CA ASN A 96 3.47 24.45 11.48
C ASN A 96 4.08 25.79 10.99
N GLU A 97 5.39 25.85 10.80
CA GLU A 97 6.08 27.04 10.25
C GLU A 97 5.88 27.20 8.74
N GLY A 98 5.96 26.10 7.99
CA GLY A 98 5.86 26.14 6.52
C GLY A 98 4.42 26.10 5.98
N LEU A 99 3.46 25.66 6.80
CA LEU A 99 2.15 25.23 6.30
C LEU A 99 1.31 26.38 5.70
N ALA A 100 1.37 27.57 6.26
CA ALA A 100 0.65 28.74 5.73
C ALA A 100 1.19 29.15 4.35
N GLU A 101 2.51 29.13 4.17
CA GLU A 101 3.18 29.44 2.91
C GLU A 101 2.87 28.36 1.86
N GLY A 102 3.02 27.07 2.21
CA GLY A 102 2.70 25.95 1.32
C GLY A 102 1.24 25.93 0.90
N ALA A 103 0.32 26.21 1.81
CA ALA A 103 -1.12 26.27 1.52
C ALA A 103 -1.49 27.44 0.60
N ALA A 104 -0.83 28.59 0.74
CA ALA A 104 -1.04 29.73 -0.17
C ALA A 104 -0.61 29.41 -1.62
N ALA A 105 0.34 28.48 -1.79
CA ALA A 105 0.84 28.03 -3.09
C ALA A 105 0.08 26.82 -3.67
N ALA A 106 -0.78 26.14 -2.89
CA ALA A 106 -1.53 24.96 -3.29
C ALA A 106 -2.99 25.34 -3.67
N PRO A 107 -3.36 25.24 -4.96
CA PRO A 107 -4.67 25.69 -5.46
C PRO A 107 -5.86 24.92 -4.86
N GLU A 108 -5.63 23.74 -4.32
CA GLU A 108 -6.66 22.90 -3.70
C GLU A 108 -7.31 23.58 -2.49
N PHE A 109 -6.56 24.32 -1.68
CA PHE A 109 -7.12 25.06 -0.54
C PHE A 109 -8.12 26.14 -1.00
N ALA A 110 -7.79 26.86 -2.07
CA ALA A 110 -8.69 27.85 -2.66
C ALA A 110 -9.93 27.19 -3.27
N ALA A 111 -9.78 26.09 -4.01
CA ALA A 111 -10.88 25.31 -4.59
C ALA A 111 -11.77 24.70 -3.49
N ALA A 112 -11.17 24.19 -2.41
CA ALA A 112 -11.90 23.71 -1.25
C ALA A 112 -12.47 24.85 -0.40
N GLY A 113 -12.04 26.11 -0.55
CA GLY A 113 -12.45 27.24 0.28
C GLY A 113 -12.16 27.01 1.76
N CYS A 114 -11.04 26.36 2.07
CA CYS A 114 -10.61 26.06 3.43
C CYS A 114 -9.17 26.54 3.68
N ALA A 115 -8.78 26.56 4.93
CA ALA A 115 -7.42 26.91 5.36
C ALA A 115 -6.77 25.72 6.09
N PRO A 116 -5.43 25.63 6.09
CA PRO A 116 -4.74 24.60 6.84
C PRO A 116 -4.95 24.78 8.35
N GLY A 117 -4.89 23.68 9.08
CA GLY A 117 -4.99 23.68 10.53
C GLY A 117 -3.66 23.53 11.23
N ARG A 118 -3.65 23.73 12.54
CA ARG A 118 -2.45 23.50 13.34
C ARG A 118 -2.23 22.02 13.59
N TRP A 119 -1.04 21.51 13.30
CA TRP A 119 -0.59 20.17 13.61
C TRP A 119 -0.30 20.01 15.09
N ARG A 120 -0.74 18.87 15.63
CA ARG A 120 -0.46 18.45 17.00
C ARG A 120 0.79 17.56 17.03
N PRO A 121 1.49 17.43 18.15
CA PRO A 121 2.71 16.61 18.23
C PRO A 121 2.52 15.15 17.77
N TRP A 122 1.33 14.60 17.89
CA TRP A 122 1.02 13.23 17.45
C TRP A 122 0.47 13.11 16.02
N SER A 123 0.26 14.22 15.32
CA SER A 123 -0.28 14.18 13.94
C SER A 123 0.54 13.28 13.00
N PRO A 124 1.89 13.23 13.06
CA PRO A 124 2.66 12.31 12.23
C PRO A 124 2.32 10.83 12.43
N LEU A 125 2.03 10.43 13.67
CA LEU A 125 1.61 9.05 13.98
C LEU A 125 0.21 8.79 13.42
N GLY A 126 -0.68 9.78 13.44
CA GLY A 126 -2.00 9.72 12.82
C GLY A 126 -1.93 9.53 11.30
N VAL A 127 -1.10 10.32 10.62
CA VAL A 127 -0.82 10.16 9.18
C VAL A 127 -0.31 8.76 8.87
N PHE A 128 0.63 8.25 9.66
CA PHE A 128 1.17 6.91 9.46
C PHE A 128 0.11 5.83 9.66
N LEU A 129 -0.77 5.96 10.67
CA LEU A 129 -1.89 5.02 10.88
C LEU A 129 -2.87 5.01 9.72
N VAL A 130 -3.25 6.17 9.18
CA VAL A 130 -4.14 6.26 8.01
C VAL A 130 -3.58 5.49 6.84
N GLN A 131 -2.29 5.65 6.57
CA GLN A 131 -1.62 5.00 5.45
C GLN A 131 -1.52 3.47 5.62
N HIS A 132 -1.63 2.94 6.84
CA HIS A 132 -1.36 1.53 7.12
C HIS A 132 -2.52 0.77 7.78
N VAL A 133 -3.60 1.43 8.20
CA VAL A 133 -4.73 0.76 8.87
C VAL A 133 -5.37 -0.35 8.02
N LEU A 134 -5.29 -0.26 6.69
CA LEU A 134 -5.78 -1.27 5.76
C LEU A 134 -4.69 -2.23 5.24
N PHE A 135 -3.47 -2.14 5.75
CA PHE A 135 -2.32 -2.90 5.22
C PHE A 135 -2.37 -4.39 5.54
N SER A 136 -2.89 -4.77 6.71
CA SER A 136 -3.19 -6.18 7.05
C SER A 136 -4.52 -6.66 6.45
N THR A 137 -5.18 -5.79 5.67
CA THR A 137 -6.35 -6.14 4.86
C THR A 137 -7.49 -6.79 5.65
N PHE A 138 -7.79 -6.33 6.88
CA PHE A 138 -8.90 -6.86 7.67
C PHE A 138 -10.24 -6.91 6.91
N PRO A 139 -10.54 -6.03 5.91
CA PRO A 139 -11.75 -6.16 5.12
C PRO A 139 -11.83 -7.49 4.32
N ASN A 140 -10.71 -8.14 4.01
CA ASN A 140 -10.72 -9.46 3.37
C ASN A 140 -11.43 -10.52 4.23
N LYS A 141 -11.39 -10.38 5.57
CA LYS A 141 -12.08 -11.30 6.48
C LYS A 141 -13.60 -11.26 6.32
N LEU A 142 -14.14 -10.09 5.98
CA LEU A 142 -15.57 -9.93 5.68
C LEU A 142 -15.94 -10.67 4.41
N TRP A 143 -15.12 -10.55 3.37
CA TRP A 143 -15.29 -11.30 2.13
C TRP A 143 -15.18 -12.82 2.35
N HIS A 144 -14.16 -13.27 3.06
CA HIS A 144 -13.98 -14.69 3.38
C HIS A 144 -15.17 -15.26 4.17
N ALA A 145 -15.68 -14.50 5.14
CA ALA A 145 -16.89 -14.91 5.88
C ALA A 145 -18.12 -15.01 4.97
N HIS A 146 -18.28 -14.05 4.03
CA HIS A 146 -19.37 -14.08 3.06
C HIS A 146 -19.25 -15.31 2.12
N VAL A 147 -18.06 -15.56 1.57
CA VAL A 147 -17.81 -16.77 0.74
C VAL A 147 -18.08 -18.05 1.51
N ALA A 148 -17.59 -18.15 2.75
CA ALA A 148 -17.79 -19.33 3.58
C ALA A 148 -19.28 -19.58 3.91
N ALA A 149 -20.03 -18.52 4.19
CA ALA A 149 -21.46 -18.60 4.47
C ALA A 149 -22.28 -18.97 3.23
N THR A 150 -21.86 -18.51 2.05
CA THR A 150 -22.62 -18.61 0.79
C THR A 150 -22.29 -19.89 0.01
N LEU A 151 -20.99 -20.21 -0.11
CA LEU A 151 -20.47 -21.31 -0.95
C LEU A 151 -19.84 -22.43 -0.13
N GLY A 152 -19.74 -22.27 1.17
CA GLY A 152 -19.07 -23.20 2.08
C GLY A 152 -17.59 -22.88 2.33
N PRO A 153 -17.03 -23.34 3.46
CA PRO A 153 -15.67 -22.96 3.91
C PRO A 153 -14.55 -23.33 2.91
N ALA A 154 -14.70 -24.42 2.17
CA ALA A 154 -13.71 -24.87 1.16
C ALA A 154 -13.61 -23.91 -0.04
N ALA A 155 -14.62 -23.08 -0.29
CA ALA A 155 -14.61 -22.11 -1.38
C ALA A 155 -13.72 -20.89 -1.08
N VAL A 156 -13.41 -20.61 0.19
CA VAL A 156 -12.55 -19.50 0.60
C VAL A 156 -11.17 -19.59 -0.04
N ASP A 157 -10.63 -20.80 -0.19
CA ASP A 157 -9.31 -21.02 -0.79
C ASP A 157 -9.23 -20.58 -2.27
N LEU A 158 -10.36 -20.49 -2.97
CA LEU A 158 -10.39 -19.95 -4.35
C LEU A 158 -10.05 -18.46 -4.41
N PHE A 159 -10.23 -17.76 -3.31
CA PHE A 159 -10.01 -16.33 -3.14
C PHE A 159 -8.85 -15.98 -2.18
N ALA A 160 -8.00 -16.97 -1.83
CA ALA A 160 -6.90 -16.83 -0.90
C ALA A 160 -5.68 -16.15 -1.55
N VAL A 161 -5.91 -15.00 -2.17
CA VAL A 161 -4.90 -14.13 -2.78
C VAL A 161 -5.01 -12.72 -2.19
N GLU A 162 -4.01 -11.88 -2.42
CA GLU A 162 -4.13 -10.46 -2.05
C GLU A 162 -5.39 -9.86 -2.68
N GLY A 163 -6.15 -9.12 -1.89
CA GLY A 163 -7.42 -8.55 -2.34
C GLY A 163 -7.30 -7.17 -2.95
N PRO A 164 -8.43 -6.58 -3.36
CA PRO A 164 -8.50 -5.19 -3.78
C PRO A 164 -7.88 -4.26 -2.73
N GLY A 165 -7.16 -3.24 -3.15
CA GLY A 165 -6.50 -2.30 -2.23
C GLY A 165 -5.30 -2.87 -1.48
N GLY A 166 -4.94 -4.14 -1.72
CA GLY A 166 -3.73 -4.73 -1.16
C GLY A 166 -2.47 -3.97 -1.59
N SER A 167 -1.51 -3.84 -0.67
CA SER A 167 -0.19 -3.30 -0.98
C SER A 167 0.69 -4.42 -1.49
N GLY A 168 1.22 -4.25 -2.69
CA GLY A 168 2.27 -5.10 -3.22
C GLY A 168 3.62 -4.41 -3.16
N SER A 169 4.68 -5.16 -3.39
CA SER A 169 6.03 -4.60 -3.53
C SER A 169 6.94 -5.64 -4.15
N ASN A 170 8.02 -5.17 -4.78
CA ASN A 170 9.19 -6.00 -5.06
C ASN A 170 10.38 -5.43 -4.31
N ALA A 171 11.24 -6.30 -3.79
CA ALA A 171 12.57 -5.95 -3.34
C ALA A 171 13.53 -7.10 -3.64
N TRP A 172 14.74 -6.77 -4.04
CA TRP A 172 15.80 -7.76 -4.22
C TRP A 172 17.15 -7.21 -3.78
N ALA A 173 18.01 -8.08 -3.33
CA ALA A 173 19.37 -7.76 -2.99
C ALA A 173 20.32 -8.66 -3.80
N LEU A 174 21.33 -8.07 -4.43
CA LEU A 174 22.46 -8.75 -4.99
C LEU A 174 23.59 -8.76 -3.94
N PRO A 175 24.22 -9.91 -3.66
CA PRO A 175 25.33 -9.98 -2.73
C PRO A 175 26.55 -9.23 -3.27
N ALA A 176 27.53 -9.04 -2.40
CA ALA A 176 28.86 -8.60 -2.82
C ALA A 176 29.46 -9.56 -3.86
N ASP A 177 30.18 -9.00 -4.83
CA ASP A 177 30.95 -9.76 -5.80
C ASP A 177 32.45 -9.55 -5.54
N PRO A 178 33.13 -10.49 -4.86
CA PRO A 178 34.55 -10.37 -4.55
C PRO A 178 35.44 -10.31 -5.80
N ALA A 179 34.98 -10.88 -6.93
CA ALA A 179 35.78 -10.89 -8.17
C ALA A 179 35.87 -9.51 -8.82
N SER A 180 34.81 -8.72 -8.73
CA SER A 180 34.78 -7.33 -9.21
C SER A 180 35.03 -6.29 -8.11
N GLY A 181 35.14 -6.71 -6.85
CA GLY A 181 35.25 -5.82 -5.69
C GLY A 181 33.98 -5.01 -5.38
N ARG A 182 32.82 -5.44 -5.91
CA ARG A 182 31.54 -4.74 -5.75
C ARG A 182 30.87 -5.14 -4.44
N ALA A 183 30.45 -4.14 -3.67
CA ALA A 183 29.60 -4.32 -2.50
C ALA A 183 28.16 -4.70 -2.92
N PRO A 184 27.29 -5.11 -1.97
CA PRO A 184 25.90 -5.43 -2.29
C PRO A 184 25.13 -4.27 -2.93
N VAL A 185 24.11 -4.64 -3.69
CA VAL A 185 23.11 -3.70 -4.25
C VAL A 185 21.73 -4.10 -3.74
N ILE A 186 20.94 -3.16 -3.27
CA ILE A 186 19.51 -3.34 -2.96
C ILE A 186 18.69 -2.55 -3.97
N ALA A 187 17.68 -3.19 -4.55
CA ALA A 187 16.72 -2.53 -5.41
C ALA A 187 15.28 -2.93 -5.05
N GLY A 188 14.33 -2.13 -5.50
CA GLY A 188 12.93 -2.44 -5.25
C GLY A 188 11.96 -1.38 -5.75
N ASP A 189 10.69 -1.75 -5.69
CA ASP A 189 9.55 -0.90 -6.07
C ASP A 189 8.31 -1.25 -5.23
N PRO A 190 7.84 -0.35 -4.38
CA PRO A 190 6.58 -0.50 -3.68
C PRO A 190 5.40 -0.23 -4.62
N HIS A 191 4.36 -1.09 -4.54
CA HIS A 191 3.14 -0.98 -5.33
C HIS A 191 1.98 -0.51 -4.47
N ARG A 192 1.42 0.64 -4.82
CA ARG A 192 0.25 1.22 -4.13
C ARG A 192 -0.65 1.91 -5.16
N ILE A 193 -1.75 2.49 -4.69
CA ILE A 193 -2.55 3.43 -5.50
C ILE A 193 -1.61 4.55 -5.97
N LEU A 194 -1.72 4.91 -7.25
CA LEU A 194 -0.98 6.00 -7.86
C LEU A 194 -1.67 7.32 -7.49
N GLU A 195 -1.44 7.74 -6.25
CA GLU A 195 -1.96 8.99 -5.71
C GLU A 195 -1.22 10.20 -6.30
N LEU A 196 -1.93 11.29 -6.50
CA LEU A 196 -1.40 12.58 -6.96
C LEU A 196 -1.75 13.65 -5.92
N PRO A 197 -0.78 14.25 -5.24
CA PRO A 197 0.66 13.97 -5.28
C PRO A 197 1.05 12.57 -4.83
N GLY A 198 2.20 12.07 -5.30
CA GLY A 198 2.68 10.73 -4.97
C GLY A 198 2.92 10.55 -3.47
N ILE A 199 2.65 9.33 -2.97
CA ILE A 199 2.74 9.00 -1.55
C ILE A 199 4.15 9.12 -0.96
N TYR A 200 5.18 9.00 -1.78
CA TYR A 200 6.56 9.16 -1.35
C TYR A 200 7.15 10.48 -1.84
N GLN A 201 7.97 11.10 -0.99
CA GLN A 201 8.83 12.22 -1.33
C GLN A 201 10.29 11.77 -1.24
N GLN A 202 11.04 11.95 -2.33
CA GLN A 202 12.49 11.77 -2.33
C GLN A 202 13.11 12.86 -1.44
N VAL A 203 14.06 12.49 -0.57
CA VAL A 203 14.72 13.45 0.32
C VAL A 203 16.07 12.94 0.76
N ARG A 204 17.02 13.86 0.98
CA ARG A 204 18.28 13.61 1.68
C ARG A 204 18.30 14.40 3.00
N LEU A 205 18.66 13.71 4.07
CA LEU A 205 18.73 14.22 5.44
C LEU A 205 20.17 14.14 5.94
N ALA A 206 20.81 15.28 6.20
CA ALA A 206 22.20 15.33 6.63
C ALA A 206 22.40 16.20 7.89
N CYS A 207 23.09 15.65 8.88
CA CYS A 207 23.59 16.35 10.05
C CYS A 207 24.95 15.74 10.46
N PRO A 208 25.64 16.24 11.51
CA PRO A 208 26.90 15.63 11.95
C PRO A 208 26.82 14.15 12.33
N GLU A 209 25.63 13.63 12.69
CA GLU A 209 25.45 12.25 13.13
C GLU A 209 25.22 11.28 11.95
N PHE A 210 24.58 11.73 10.88
CA PHE A 210 24.26 10.89 9.72
C PHE A 210 24.03 11.71 8.44
N ASP A 211 24.10 11.04 7.30
CA ASP A 211 23.77 11.55 5.99
C ASP A 211 23.06 10.44 5.21
N VAL A 212 21.73 10.51 5.15
CA VAL A 212 20.84 9.47 4.63
C VAL A 212 19.99 10.04 3.52
N PHE A 213 19.78 9.28 2.44
CA PHE A 213 18.77 9.58 1.43
C PHE A 213 17.79 8.42 1.26
N GLY A 214 16.62 8.73 0.77
CA GLY A 214 15.56 7.73 0.56
C GLY A 214 14.20 8.38 0.34
N PHE A 215 13.16 7.64 0.71
CA PHE A 215 11.77 8.07 0.51
C PHE A 215 11.08 8.31 1.85
N ALA A 216 10.66 9.54 2.07
CA ALA A 216 9.82 9.93 3.19
C ALA A 216 8.33 9.80 2.86
N PHE A 217 7.51 9.57 3.88
CA PHE A 217 6.08 9.89 3.80
C PHE A 217 5.90 11.36 4.14
N PRO A 218 5.32 12.18 3.26
CA PRO A 218 4.94 13.54 3.64
C PRO A 218 4.05 13.52 4.90
N GLY A 219 4.45 14.28 5.91
CA GLY A 219 3.78 14.30 7.21
C GLY A 219 4.36 13.35 8.26
N VAL A 220 5.39 12.55 7.94
CA VAL A 220 6.07 11.61 8.86
C VAL A 220 7.57 11.90 8.88
N PRO A 221 8.22 12.06 10.04
CA PRO A 221 9.65 12.29 10.12
C PRO A 221 10.49 11.07 9.77
N GLY A 222 11.67 11.28 9.22
CA GLY A 222 12.63 10.24 8.86
C GLY A 222 12.29 9.48 7.58
N LEU A 223 12.84 8.27 7.45
CA LEU A 223 12.75 7.40 6.27
C LEU A 223 12.35 5.99 6.70
N PRO A 224 11.06 5.71 6.94
CA PRO A 224 10.66 4.46 7.58
C PRO A 224 10.83 3.21 6.68
N HIS A 225 10.77 3.35 5.34
CA HIS A 225 10.66 2.19 4.47
C HIS A 225 11.88 1.93 3.58
N PHE A 226 12.49 2.96 3.02
CA PHE A 226 13.57 2.81 2.04
C PHE A 226 14.61 3.87 2.28
N GLY A 227 15.85 3.45 2.52
CA GLY A 227 16.91 4.41 2.78
C GLY A 227 18.30 3.82 2.53
N HIS A 228 19.25 4.74 2.33
CA HIS A 228 20.67 4.48 2.20
C HIS A 228 21.44 5.42 3.12
N ALA A 229 21.98 4.86 4.21
CA ALA A 229 22.69 5.60 5.25
C ALA A 229 24.23 5.58 5.07
N GLY A 230 24.69 5.55 3.83
CA GLY A 230 26.12 5.53 3.51
C GLY A 230 26.70 4.13 3.52
N GLU A 231 26.78 3.49 4.69
CA GLU A 231 27.37 2.15 4.85
C GLU A 231 26.35 1.02 4.82
N VAL A 232 25.07 1.33 4.99
CA VAL A 232 23.96 0.36 5.00
C VAL A 232 22.76 0.91 4.24
N ALA A 233 22.01 0.01 3.62
CA ALA A 233 20.76 0.31 2.94
C ALA A 233 19.68 -0.71 3.31
N TRP A 234 18.41 -0.28 3.26
CA TRP A 234 17.26 -1.14 3.53
C TRP A 234 16.11 -0.91 2.56
N ALA A 235 15.34 -1.97 2.37
CA ALA A 235 14.16 -2.02 1.52
C ALA A 235 13.06 -2.81 2.22
N VAL A 236 11.85 -2.30 2.20
CA VAL A 236 10.68 -2.88 2.87
C VAL A 236 9.68 -3.41 1.85
N THR A 237 9.13 -4.60 2.11
CA THR A 237 7.94 -5.12 1.43
C THR A 237 6.91 -5.54 2.46
N ASN A 238 5.62 -5.54 2.10
CA ASN A 238 4.59 -6.12 2.97
C ASN A 238 4.89 -7.62 3.17
N ALA A 239 4.98 -8.06 4.44
CA ALA A 239 5.16 -9.46 4.77
C ALA A 239 3.92 -10.32 4.52
N MET A 240 2.77 -9.71 4.17
CA MET A 240 1.45 -10.35 4.04
C MET A 240 1.01 -11.06 5.33
N ALA A 241 1.54 -10.61 6.47
CA ALA A 241 1.16 -11.11 7.77
C ALA A 241 -0.22 -10.61 8.18
N ASP A 242 -0.96 -11.45 8.86
CA ASP A 242 -2.24 -11.09 9.46
C ASP A 242 -2.04 -10.73 10.94
N TYR A 243 -2.26 -9.47 11.29
CA TYR A 243 -2.06 -8.93 12.64
C TYR A 243 -3.24 -8.10 13.16
N GLN A 244 -4.33 -8.04 12.39
CA GLN A 244 -5.55 -7.32 12.77
C GLN A 244 -6.71 -8.30 12.87
N ASP A 245 -7.49 -8.28 13.96
CA ASP A 245 -8.62 -9.17 14.13
C ASP A 245 -9.94 -8.44 14.20
N LEU A 246 -10.96 -9.09 13.64
CA LEU A 246 -12.36 -8.67 13.74
C LEU A 246 -13.11 -9.61 14.68
N TYR A 247 -13.82 -9.02 15.65
CA TYR A 247 -14.68 -9.77 16.55
C TYR A 247 -16.15 -9.43 16.30
N ARG A 248 -16.98 -10.47 16.16
CA ARG A 248 -18.44 -10.33 16.18
C ARG A 248 -18.87 -10.12 17.62
N GLU A 249 -19.40 -8.94 17.90
CA GLU A 249 -19.88 -8.52 19.21
C GLU A 249 -21.41 -8.60 19.27
N ARG A 250 -21.93 -8.85 20.46
CA ARG A 250 -23.34 -8.64 20.77
C ARG A 250 -23.45 -7.49 21.74
N LEU A 251 -24.18 -6.46 21.35
CA LEU A 251 -24.41 -5.27 22.15
C LEU A 251 -25.86 -5.25 22.64
N ARG A 252 -26.05 -4.75 23.85
CA ARG A 252 -27.36 -4.49 24.43
C ARG A 252 -27.34 -3.11 25.06
N ARG A 253 -28.47 -2.40 24.99
CA ARG A 253 -28.64 -1.10 25.63
C ARG A 253 -29.49 -1.23 26.89
N ASP A 254 -29.05 -0.54 27.93
CA ASP A 254 -29.78 -0.35 29.18
C ASP A 254 -29.74 1.15 29.48
N GLY A 255 -30.77 1.88 29.03
CA GLY A 255 -30.75 3.34 28.98
C GLY A 255 -29.57 3.85 28.12
N ASP A 256 -28.72 4.69 28.73
CA ASP A 256 -27.53 5.26 28.09
C ASP A 256 -26.30 4.34 28.13
N VAL A 257 -26.37 3.24 28.86
CA VAL A 257 -25.28 2.28 29.01
C VAL A 257 -25.33 1.29 27.86
N VAL A 258 -24.19 1.10 27.19
CA VAL A 258 -23.99 0.01 26.21
C VAL A 258 -23.32 -1.14 26.95
N LEU A 259 -23.93 -2.30 26.86
CA LEU A 259 -23.39 -3.56 27.40
C LEU A 259 -22.91 -4.43 26.24
N VAL A 260 -21.79 -5.08 26.42
CA VAL A 260 -21.24 -6.07 25.49
C VAL A 260 -21.31 -7.46 26.11
N ARG A 261 -21.59 -8.47 25.29
CA ARG A 261 -21.60 -9.88 25.71
C ARG A 261 -20.18 -10.36 25.95
N GLU A 262 -19.92 -10.87 27.14
CA GLU A 262 -18.71 -11.58 27.54
C GLU A 262 -19.04 -13.05 27.82
N ALA A 263 -18.02 -13.90 27.99
CA ALA A 263 -18.20 -15.32 28.30
C ALA A 263 -19.09 -15.54 29.52
N ASP A 264 -18.91 -14.72 30.57
CA ASP A 264 -19.60 -14.85 31.85
C ASP A 264 -20.87 -13.97 32.00
N GLY A 265 -21.25 -13.22 30.96
CA GLY A 265 -22.43 -12.36 31.06
C GLY A 265 -22.34 -11.09 30.21
N TRP A 266 -22.94 -10.01 30.75
CA TRP A 266 -22.93 -8.70 30.11
C TRP A 266 -22.06 -7.74 30.90
N ALA A 267 -21.13 -7.05 30.23
CA ALA A 267 -20.23 -6.07 30.82
C ALA A 267 -20.40 -4.69 30.16
N PRO A 268 -20.19 -3.58 30.89
CA PRO A 268 -20.26 -2.24 30.32
C PRO A 268 -19.16 -2.04 29.25
N ALA A 269 -19.54 -1.55 28.08
CA ALA A 269 -18.62 -1.03 27.08
C ALA A 269 -18.42 0.49 27.30
N ARG A 270 -17.24 0.99 26.92
CA ARG A 270 -17.03 2.45 26.91
C ARG A 270 -17.83 3.05 25.76
N ARG A 271 -18.53 4.14 26.04
CA ARG A 271 -19.35 4.83 25.05
C ARG A 271 -19.19 6.33 25.17
N HIS A 272 -19.05 7.01 24.03
CA HIS A 272 -19.21 8.45 23.93
C HIS A 272 -19.74 8.82 22.54
N VAL A 273 -20.04 10.09 22.35
CA VAL A 273 -20.62 10.60 21.11
C VAL A 273 -19.72 11.72 20.60
N GLU A 274 -19.43 11.68 19.33
CA GLU A 274 -18.65 12.69 18.64
C GLU A 274 -19.49 13.35 17.54
N ARG A 275 -19.23 14.62 17.25
CA ARG A 275 -19.87 15.36 16.17
C ARG A 275 -18.89 15.46 15.02
N VAL A 276 -19.32 15.12 13.82
CA VAL A 276 -18.60 15.27 12.57
C VAL A 276 -19.26 16.40 11.77
N GLU A 277 -18.51 17.45 11.52
CA GLU A 277 -18.95 18.55 10.68
C GLU A 277 -18.87 18.13 9.20
N VAL A 278 -19.82 18.56 8.38
CA VAL A 278 -19.91 18.21 6.97
C VAL A 278 -20.08 19.47 6.13
N ARG A 279 -19.09 19.73 5.29
CA ARG A 279 -19.16 20.90 4.39
C ARG A 279 -20.34 20.77 3.44
N GLY A 280 -21.20 21.79 3.43
CA GLY A 280 -22.40 21.82 2.58
C GLY A 280 -23.49 20.83 2.98
N GLY A 281 -23.39 20.22 4.15
CA GLY A 281 -24.37 19.30 4.72
C GLY A 281 -24.66 19.57 6.19
N GLU A 282 -25.57 18.78 6.76
CA GLU A 282 -25.83 18.80 8.19
C GLU A 282 -24.77 18.00 8.94
N PRO A 283 -24.34 18.46 10.11
CA PRO A 283 -23.42 17.72 10.97
C PRO A 283 -24.00 16.36 11.40
N GLU A 284 -23.13 15.36 11.46
CA GLU A 284 -23.53 14.03 11.89
C GLU A 284 -23.03 13.71 13.29
N THR A 285 -23.85 12.95 14.03
CA THR A 285 -23.51 12.42 15.33
C THR A 285 -23.01 10.99 15.20
N VAL A 286 -21.75 10.75 15.51
CA VAL A 286 -21.12 9.44 15.48
C VAL A 286 -21.01 8.87 16.89
N GLU A 287 -21.61 7.71 17.10
CA GLU A 287 -21.47 6.98 18.36
C GLU A 287 -20.17 6.14 18.29
N VAL A 288 -19.33 6.31 19.29
CA VAL A 288 -18.07 5.58 19.47
C VAL A 288 -18.23 4.63 20.64
N ILE A 289 -18.05 3.34 20.38
CA ILE A 289 -18.14 2.26 21.37
C ILE A 289 -16.81 1.53 21.39
N GLU A 290 -16.29 1.21 22.55
CA GLU A 290 -15.06 0.44 22.71
C GLU A 290 -15.30 -0.71 23.69
N THR A 291 -15.08 -1.94 23.20
CA THR A 291 -15.18 -3.19 23.98
C THR A 291 -13.79 -3.58 24.51
N PRO A 292 -13.65 -4.60 25.36
CA PRO A 292 -12.34 -5.13 25.74
C PRO A 292 -11.51 -5.67 24.57
N ARG A 293 -12.15 -6.00 23.43
CA ARG A 293 -11.46 -6.48 22.22
C ARG A 293 -10.95 -5.32 21.34
N GLY A 294 -11.58 -4.16 21.43
CA GLY A 294 -11.21 -2.96 20.68
C GLY A 294 -12.40 -2.07 20.34
N PRO A 295 -12.18 -1.03 19.53
CA PRO A 295 -13.22 -0.14 19.07
C PRO A 295 -14.20 -0.87 18.12
N VAL A 296 -15.49 -0.60 18.31
CA VAL A 296 -16.58 -1.06 17.44
C VAL A 296 -16.57 -0.18 16.18
N VAL A 297 -16.24 -0.79 15.06
CA VAL A 297 -16.08 -0.08 13.76
C VAL A 297 -17.34 -0.16 12.90
N ASP A 298 -18.19 -1.17 13.14
CA ASP A 298 -19.48 -1.33 12.48
C ASP A 298 -20.51 -1.92 13.46
N HIS A 299 -21.78 -1.49 13.39
CA HIS A 299 -22.84 -2.01 14.26
C HIS A 299 -24.24 -1.77 13.71
N ASP A 300 -25.10 -2.76 13.87
CA ASP A 300 -26.53 -2.66 13.65
C ASP A 300 -27.25 -2.41 14.99
N ARG A 301 -27.88 -1.24 15.10
CA ARG A 301 -28.63 -0.86 16.31
C ARG A 301 -29.89 -1.69 16.50
N GLY A 302 -30.47 -2.24 15.42
CA GLY A 302 -31.72 -3.02 15.46
C GLY A 302 -31.50 -4.41 16.03
N THR A 303 -30.46 -5.11 15.57
CA THR A 303 -30.14 -6.48 16.00
C THR A 303 -29.18 -6.50 17.21
N GLY A 304 -28.44 -5.45 17.46
CA GLY A 304 -27.35 -5.40 18.45
C GLY A 304 -26.08 -6.14 18.00
N GLU A 305 -26.01 -6.56 16.75
CA GLU A 305 -24.79 -7.11 16.16
C GLU A 305 -23.78 -6.01 15.87
N ALA A 306 -22.49 -6.28 16.13
CA ALA A 306 -21.44 -5.32 15.90
C ALA A 306 -20.12 -6.02 15.54
N ILE A 307 -19.21 -5.24 14.95
CA ILE A 307 -17.85 -5.68 14.63
C ILE A 307 -16.88 -4.76 15.37
N SER A 308 -16.02 -5.32 16.21
CA SER A 308 -14.88 -4.61 16.79
C SER A 308 -13.57 -4.97 16.10
N LEU A 309 -12.66 -4.00 16.02
CA LEU A 309 -11.34 -4.12 15.40
C LEU A 309 -10.25 -4.12 16.48
N ARG A 310 -9.40 -5.15 16.46
CA ARG A 310 -8.24 -5.25 17.36
C ARG A 310 -6.96 -5.17 16.55
N VAL A 311 -6.10 -4.22 16.91
CA VAL A 311 -4.81 -3.95 16.23
C VAL A 311 -3.68 -3.80 17.25
N PRO A 312 -2.44 -4.22 16.94
CA PRO A 312 -1.32 -4.15 17.89
C PRO A 312 -1.04 -2.74 18.40
N SER A 313 -1.04 -1.74 17.52
CA SER A 313 -0.78 -0.34 17.92
C SER A 313 -1.75 0.17 18.98
N ARG A 314 -3.03 -0.21 18.89
CA ARG A 314 -4.04 0.16 19.88
C ARG A 314 -3.85 -0.60 21.20
N VAL A 315 -3.52 -1.88 21.14
CA VAL A 315 -3.31 -2.75 22.31
C VAL A 315 -2.07 -2.32 23.07
N GLU A 316 -0.94 -2.21 22.39
CA GLU A 316 0.36 -1.88 22.97
C GLU A 316 0.54 -0.37 23.22
N GLN A 317 -0.29 0.46 22.61
CA GLN A 317 -0.14 1.92 22.59
C GLN A 317 1.26 2.34 22.13
N ARG A 318 1.80 1.62 21.14
CA ARG A 318 3.08 1.82 20.48
C ARG A 318 2.92 1.57 18.98
N LEU A 319 3.64 2.33 18.16
CA LEU A 319 3.59 2.22 16.70
C LEU A 319 4.96 1.87 16.08
N GLY A 320 6.02 1.93 16.88
CA GLY A 320 7.38 1.63 16.44
C GLY A 320 8.18 2.86 16.01
N PHE A 321 7.70 4.08 16.24
CA PHE A 321 8.41 5.31 15.87
C PHE A 321 9.77 5.46 16.57
N ASP A 322 9.98 4.80 17.69
CA ASP A 322 11.29 4.76 18.36
C ASP A 322 12.38 4.07 17.52
N ALA A 323 12.01 3.32 16.47
CA ALA A 323 12.93 2.74 15.51
C ALA A 323 13.48 3.76 14.49
N LEU A 324 12.74 4.86 14.22
CA LEU A 324 13.01 5.73 13.06
C LEU A 324 14.34 6.49 13.19
N LEU A 325 14.63 7.05 14.36
CA LEU A 325 15.88 7.76 14.58
C LEU A 325 17.10 6.82 14.61
N PRO A 326 17.07 5.65 15.29
CA PRO A 326 18.10 4.63 15.15
C PRO A 326 18.35 4.15 13.71
N LEU A 327 17.31 4.03 12.87
CA LEU A 327 17.47 3.69 11.45
C LEU A 327 18.32 4.71 10.70
N LEU A 328 18.12 6.01 10.94
CA LEU A 328 18.92 7.06 10.31
C LEU A 328 20.39 7.01 10.75
N ARG A 329 20.66 6.51 11.95
CA ARG A 329 22.00 6.35 12.53
C ARG A 329 22.69 5.03 12.21
N ALA A 330 21.97 4.09 11.59
CA ALA A 330 22.47 2.75 11.30
C ALA A 330 23.70 2.79 10.38
N ARG A 331 24.69 1.93 10.64
CA ARG A 331 25.92 1.77 9.85
C ARG A 331 26.16 0.34 9.40
N SER A 332 25.42 -0.59 9.92
CA SER A 332 25.51 -2.02 9.58
C SER A 332 24.13 -2.65 9.41
N ALA A 333 24.10 -3.82 8.80
CA ALA A 333 22.87 -4.60 8.68
C ALA A 333 22.30 -5.00 10.07
N ASP A 334 23.18 -5.17 11.04
CA ASP A 334 22.81 -5.52 12.41
C ASP A 334 22.19 -4.32 13.14
N ASP A 335 22.69 -3.09 12.93
CA ASP A 335 22.09 -1.87 13.50
C ASP A 335 20.64 -1.68 13.01
N VAL A 336 20.38 -1.92 11.71
CA VAL A 336 19.02 -1.87 11.16
C VAL A 336 18.14 -2.93 11.80
N ALA A 337 18.64 -4.16 11.96
CA ALA A 337 17.89 -5.24 12.61
C ALA A 337 17.56 -4.92 14.07
N ASP A 338 18.50 -4.30 14.77
CA ASP A 338 18.32 -3.88 16.18
C ASP A 338 17.34 -2.69 16.29
N ALA A 339 17.43 -1.71 15.40
CA ALA A 339 16.49 -0.59 15.35
C ALA A 339 15.03 -1.06 15.11
N LEU A 340 14.84 -2.04 14.23
CA LEU A 340 13.52 -2.57 13.89
C LEU A 340 12.97 -3.61 14.87
N ARG A 341 13.70 -3.96 15.92
CA ARG A 341 13.24 -4.94 16.92
C ARG A 341 11.95 -4.52 17.61
N ASP A 342 11.82 -3.23 17.88
CA ASP A 342 10.65 -2.63 18.54
C ASP A 342 9.59 -2.09 17.57
N TRP A 343 9.71 -2.42 16.29
CA TRP A 343 8.70 -2.06 15.28
C TRP A 343 7.38 -2.77 15.57
N VAL A 344 6.26 -2.08 15.41
CA VAL A 344 4.94 -2.62 15.77
C VAL A 344 4.13 -2.95 14.51
N GLU A 345 3.82 -1.95 13.68
CA GLU A 345 3.08 -2.15 12.44
C GLU A 345 3.40 -1.07 11.39
N PRO A 346 3.21 -1.36 10.09
CA PRO A 346 2.79 -2.66 9.52
C PRO A 346 3.86 -3.75 9.69
N VAL A 347 3.45 -5.02 9.61
CA VAL A 347 4.40 -6.13 9.62
C VAL A 347 5.07 -6.24 8.26
N ASN A 348 6.38 -6.11 8.25
CA ASN A 348 7.18 -5.98 7.04
C ASN A 348 8.21 -7.10 6.89
N SER A 349 8.46 -7.49 5.63
CA SER A 349 9.70 -8.15 5.24
C SER A 349 10.70 -7.08 4.83
N VAL A 350 11.90 -7.10 5.43
CA VAL A 350 12.93 -6.10 5.18
C VAL A 350 14.16 -6.78 4.63
N LEU A 351 14.65 -6.32 3.47
CA LEU A 351 15.99 -6.64 2.98
C LEU A 351 16.95 -5.54 3.45
N VAL A 352 18.06 -5.96 4.02
CA VAL A 352 19.12 -5.07 4.50
C VAL A 352 20.45 -5.56 3.96
N ALA A 353 21.28 -4.65 3.49
CA ALA A 353 22.66 -4.97 3.16
C ALA A 353 23.60 -3.85 3.60
N ASP A 354 24.84 -4.20 3.94
CA ASP A 354 25.87 -3.23 4.23
C ASP A 354 27.06 -3.37 3.27
N ARG A 355 27.89 -2.32 3.23
CA ARG A 355 29.06 -2.26 2.35
C ARG A 355 30.13 -3.33 2.65
N HIS A 356 30.06 -3.98 3.82
CA HIS A 356 30.98 -5.05 4.22
C HIS A 356 30.53 -6.42 3.73
N GLY A 357 29.43 -6.49 2.98
CA GLY A 357 28.94 -7.70 2.32
C GLY A 357 27.84 -8.43 3.07
N ALA A 358 27.42 -7.97 4.26
CA ALA A 358 26.34 -8.62 4.96
C ALA A 358 25.00 -8.34 4.28
N VAL A 359 24.22 -9.41 4.01
CA VAL A 359 22.84 -9.32 3.56
C VAL A 359 21.96 -10.02 4.59
N ARG A 360 20.89 -9.36 5.01
CA ARG A 360 19.91 -9.89 5.97
C ARG A 360 18.51 -9.77 5.41
N GLN A 361 17.69 -10.77 5.68
CA GLN A 361 16.25 -10.73 5.50
C GLN A 361 15.59 -10.78 6.86
N LEU A 362 14.75 -9.80 7.16
CA LEU A 362 14.06 -9.66 8.43
C LEU A 362 12.55 -9.76 8.21
N VAL A 363 11.82 -10.24 9.23
CA VAL A 363 10.38 -10.01 9.39
C VAL A 363 10.20 -9.27 10.69
N THR A 364 9.65 -8.07 10.62
CA THR A 364 9.51 -7.16 11.75
C THR A 364 8.08 -6.65 11.89
N GLY A 365 7.66 -6.43 13.12
CA GLY A 365 6.30 -6.05 13.51
C GLY A 365 5.63 -7.12 14.37
N LEU A 366 4.55 -6.75 15.02
CA LEU A 366 3.87 -7.59 16.00
C LEU A 366 2.75 -8.40 15.36
N VAL A 367 2.92 -9.71 15.26
CA VAL A 367 1.88 -10.67 14.84
C VAL A 367 1.37 -11.41 16.06
N PRO A 368 0.10 -11.23 16.49
CA PRO A 368 -0.42 -11.86 17.70
C PRO A 368 -0.52 -13.38 17.54
N LEU A 369 -0.16 -14.10 18.60
CA LEU A 369 -0.34 -15.54 18.72
C LEU A 369 -1.77 -15.82 19.19
N ARG A 370 -2.58 -16.41 18.30
CA ARG A 370 -4.01 -16.70 18.52
C ARG A 370 -4.48 -17.82 17.61
N ASP A 371 -5.74 -18.20 17.74
CA ASP A 371 -6.37 -19.21 16.88
C ASP A 371 -6.33 -18.81 15.40
N ASP A 372 -6.00 -19.75 14.52
CA ASP A 372 -5.87 -19.53 13.08
C ASP A 372 -7.16 -19.06 12.40
N ARG A 373 -8.32 -19.32 12.99
CA ARG A 373 -9.59 -18.83 12.48
C ARG A 373 -9.66 -17.30 12.47
N CYS A 374 -9.02 -16.64 13.44
CA CYS A 374 -8.91 -15.19 13.50
C CYS A 374 -8.28 -14.58 12.24
N ARG A 375 -7.42 -15.34 11.52
CA ARG A 375 -6.78 -14.87 10.29
C ARG A 375 -7.72 -14.85 9.08
N ARG A 376 -8.81 -15.61 9.14
CA ARG A 376 -9.66 -15.89 7.97
C ARG A 376 -11.00 -15.17 8.00
N GLU A 377 -11.57 -14.96 9.19
CA GLU A 377 -12.92 -14.45 9.35
C GLU A 377 -13.10 -13.70 10.68
N PRO A 378 -14.15 -12.87 10.81
CA PRO A 378 -14.56 -12.34 12.12
C PRO A 378 -14.95 -13.48 13.06
N VAL A 379 -14.42 -13.47 14.28
CA VAL A 379 -14.66 -14.51 15.31
C VAL A 379 -15.60 -14.04 16.41
N PRO A 380 -16.29 -14.91 17.16
CA PRO A 380 -17.12 -14.51 18.28
C PRO A 380 -16.34 -13.80 19.38
N GLY A 381 -16.80 -12.61 19.80
CA GLY A 381 -16.13 -11.82 20.84
C GLY A 381 -16.31 -12.37 22.25
N ASP A 382 -17.38 -13.11 22.50
CA ASP A 382 -17.69 -13.77 23.78
C ASP A 382 -17.03 -15.13 23.98
N ASP A 383 -16.20 -15.58 23.02
CA ASP A 383 -15.46 -16.84 23.11
C ASP A 383 -13.97 -16.57 23.38
N ALA A 384 -13.55 -16.89 24.59
CA ALA A 384 -12.18 -16.65 25.07
C ALA A 384 -11.08 -17.33 24.23
N ARG A 385 -11.39 -18.40 23.46
CA ARG A 385 -10.43 -19.10 22.60
C ARG A 385 -9.78 -18.18 21.56
N TYR A 386 -10.48 -17.13 21.14
CA TYR A 386 -10.04 -16.19 20.11
C TYR A 386 -9.31 -14.97 20.67
N GLY A 387 -9.01 -14.95 21.97
CA GLY A 387 -8.21 -13.88 22.57
C GLY A 387 -6.74 -13.95 22.19
N TRP A 388 -6.02 -12.84 22.36
CA TRP A 388 -4.56 -12.76 22.20
C TRP A 388 -3.88 -13.20 23.51
N HIS A 389 -3.82 -14.49 23.76
CA HIS A 389 -3.29 -15.05 25.01
C HIS A 389 -1.82 -15.44 24.95
N GLY A 390 -1.29 -15.62 23.75
CA GLY A 390 0.08 -16.13 23.52
C GLY A 390 1.14 -15.06 23.36
N GLY A 391 0.81 -13.77 23.46
CA GLY A 391 1.73 -12.69 23.10
C GLY A 391 1.87 -12.54 21.57
N TYR A 392 3.09 -12.29 21.11
CA TYR A 392 3.39 -12.05 19.69
C TYR A 392 4.44 -13.06 19.17
N ALA A 393 4.40 -13.31 17.87
CA ALA A 393 5.43 -14.09 17.19
C ALA A 393 6.79 -13.37 17.28
N GLU A 394 7.84 -14.14 17.48
CA GLU A 394 9.20 -13.60 17.54
C GLU A 394 9.60 -12.99 16.18
N PRO A 395 10.29 -11.83 16.17
CA PRO A 395 10.89 -11.26 14.97
C PRO A 395 11.84 -12.27 14.32
N ARG A 396 11.85 -12.34 12.99
CA ARG A 396 12.67 -13.29 12.25
C ARG A 396 13.83 -12.59 11.58
N ARG A 397 14.98 -13.25 11.61
CA ARG A 397 16.22 -12.76 11.02
C ARG A 397 16.95 -13.90 10.35
N THR A 398 17.23 -13.75 9.07
CA THR A 398 17.94 -14.74 8.25
C THR A 398 19.13 -14.09 7.58
N VAL A 399 20.29 -14.74 7.67
CA VAL A 399 21.47 -14.44 6.84
C VAL A 399 21.21 -14.99 5.45
N VAL A 400 21.49 -14.20 4.44
CA VAL A 400 21.27 -14.61 3.05
C VAL A 400 22.61 -14.74 2.34
N ASP A 401 22.86 -15.95 1.82
CA ASP A 401 23.99 -16.26 0.95
C ASP A 401 23.48 -16.33 -0.50
N GLY A 402 23.73 -15.28 -1.29
CA GLY A 402 23.25 -15.15 -2.67
C GLY A 402 22.15 -14.10 -2.85
N PRO A 403 21.53 -14.04 -4.06
CA PRO A 403 20.45 -13.10 -4.32
C PRO A 403 19.22 -13.34 -3.42
N ALA A 404 18.74 -12.29 -2.76
CA ALA A 404 17.51 -12.32 -1.98
C ALA A 404 16.38 -11.66 -2.74
N VAL A 405 15.15 -12.20 -2.67
CA VAL A 405 13.97 -11.66 -3.32
C VAL A 405 12.77 -11.72 -2.40
N CYS A 406 12.08 -10.58 -2.23
CA CYS A 406 10.81 -10.44 -1.51
C CYS A 406 9.80 -9.78 -2.44
N ALA A 407 8.77 -10.51 -2.86
CA ALA A 407 7.71 -10.00 -3.74
C ALA A 407 6.30 -10.35 -3.22
N ASN A 408 6.13 -10.35 -1.90
CA ASN A 408 4.90 -10.67 -1.17
C ASN A 408 4.43 -12.14 -1.32
N ASP A 409 5.28 -13.00 -1.84
CA ASP A 409 5.02 -14.42 -2.03
C ASP A 409 5.10 -15.19 -0.70
N ARG A 410 4.47 -16.37 -0.68
CA ARG A 410 4.48 -17.26 0.48
C ARG A 410 5.86 -17.91 0.62
N ARG A 411 6.72 -17.29 1.39
CA ARG A 411 8.06 -17.82 1.73
C ARG A 411 8.02 -18.56 3.08
N PRO A 412 8.97 -19.46 3.35
CA PRO A 412 9.04 -20.21 4.62
C PRO A 412 9.06 -19.32 5.87
N ASP A 413 9.70 -18.15 5.78
CA ASP A 413 9.85 -17.19 6.88
C ASP A 413 8.60 -16.36 7.19
N VAL A 414 7.56 -16.43 6.36
CA VAL A 414 6.29 -15.70 6.56
C VAL A 414 5.04 -16.58 6.40
N ALA A 415 5.19 -17.81 5.95
CA ALA A 415 4.08 -18.69 5.55
C ALA A 415 3.05 -18.95 6.65
N ASP A 416 3.46 -18.94 7.90
CA ASP A 416 2.64 -19.15 9.10
C ASP A 416 2.13 -17.84 9.73
N LEU A 417 2.48 -16.67 9.16
CA LEU A 417 2.08 -15.37 9.69
C LEU A 417 0.83 -14.79 9.02
N GLY A 418 0.44 -15.30 7.83
CA GLY A 418 -0.67 -14.78 7.05
C GLY A 418 -1.48 -15.84 6.34
N ALA A 419 -2.63 -15.45 5.78
CA ALA A 419 -3.52 -16.35 5.02
C ALA A 419 -3.49 -16.06 3.51
N GLY A 420 -3.44 -14.80 3.09
CA GLY A 420 -3.40 -14.37 1.68
C GLY A 420 -2.01 -13.87 1.31
N PHE A 421 -1.46 -14.37 0.20
CA PHE A 421 -0.16 -13.96 -0.33
C PHE A 421 -0.28 -13.66 -1.81
N ALA A 422 0.61 -12.83 -2.35
CA ALA A 422 0.72 -12.69 -3.78
C ALA A 422 1.13 -14.02 -4.43
N PRO A 423 0.68 -14.28 -5.67
CA PRO A 423 1.20 -15.41 -6.44
C PRO A 423 2.73 -15.35 -6.57
N PRO A 424 3.44 -16.48 -6.67
CA PRO A 424 4.90 -16.50 -6.70
C PRO A 424 5.52 -16.03 -8.02
N HIS A 425 4.72 -15.53 -8.95
CA HIS A 425 5.12 -15.21 -10.33
C HIS A 425 6.23 -14.15 -10.36
N ARG A 426 6.02 -13.01 -9.69
CA ARG A 426 6.99 -11.90 -9.62
C ARG A 426 8.30 -12.33 -8.98
N ALA A 427 8.22 -13.03 -7.85
CA ALA A 427 9.41 -13.52 -7.13
C ALA A 427 10.25 -14.49 -7.96
N ARG A 428 9.60 -15.43 -8.68
CA ARG A 428 10.30 -16.35 -9.60
C ARG A 428 10.97 -15.59 -10.72
N ARG A 429 10.20 -14.71 -11.39
CA ARG A 429 10.71 -13.96 -12.54
C ARG A 429 11.89 -13.06 -12.16
N ILE A 430 11.85 -12.39 -11.01
CA ILE A 430 13.01 -11.61 -10.51
C ILE A 430 14.22 -12.52 -10.32
N ARG A 431 14.07 -13.70 -9.70
CA ARG A 431 15.19 -14.65 -9.53
C ARG A 431 15.76 -15.10 -10.87
N ASP A 432 14.91 -15.40 -11.85
CA ASP A 432 15.33 -15.81 -13.20
C ASP A 432 16.13 -14.69 -13.88
N LEU A 433 15.63 -13.46 -13.85
CA LEU A 433 16.32 -12.30 -14.43
C LEU A 433 17.68 -12.05 -13.77
N LEU A 434 17.77 -12.15 -12.46
CA LEU A 434 19.02 -12.00 -11.73
C LEU A 434 20.01 -13.13 -12.07
N ALA A 435 19.54 -14.37 -12.21
CA ALA A 435 20.36 -15.51 -12.65
C ALA A 435 20.83 -15.38 -14.11
N GLU A 436 20.05 -14.75 -14.97
CA GLU A 436 20.40 -14.38 -16.35
C GLU A 436 21.40 -13.21 -16.43
N GLY A 437 21.73 -12.58 -15.27
CA GLY A 437 22.67 -11.46 -15.20
C GLY A 437 22.04 -10.10 -15.55
N ALA A 438 20.72 -9.97 -15.45
CA ALA A 438 20.05 -8.69 -15.68
C ALA A 438 20.54 -7.62 -14.69
N ARG A 439 20.71 -6.39 -15.18
CA ARG A 439 21.02 -5.23 -14.32
C ARG A 439 19.82 -4.94 -13.41
N ALA A 440 20.10 -4.47 -12.20
CA ALA A 440 19.06 -4.21 -11.21
C ALA A 440 17.96 -3.27 -11.74
N GLU A 441 18.34 -2.21 -12.48
CA GLU A 441 17.38 -1.26 -13.04
C GLU A 441 16.45 -1.90 -14.10
N ALA A 442 16.97 -2.83 -14.89
CA ALA A 442 16.22 -3.48 -15.97
C ALA A 442 15.14 -4.43 -15.42
N VAL A 443 15.34 -4.99 -14.23
CA VAL A 443 14.39 -5.91 -13.58
C VAL A 443 13.04 -5.23 -13.34
N HIS A 444 13.03 -3.93 -12.96
CA HIS A 444 11.80 -3.17 -12.73
C HIS A 444 10.84 -3.15 -13.92
N MET A 445 11.36 -3.29 -15.14
CA MET A 445 10.59 -3.10 -16.38
C MET A 445 10.17 -4.40 -17.05
N ASP A 446 10.34 -5.55 -16.38
CA ASP A 446 9.92 -6.82 -16.96
C ASP A 446 8.38 -6.94 -17.00
N THR A 447 7.86 -7.09 -18.21
CA THR A 447 6.41 -7.16 -18.52
C THR A 447 5.91 -8.59 -18.69
N ARG A 448 6.74 -9.61 -18.38
CA ARG A 448 6.36 -11.01 -18.57
C ARG A 448 5.36 -11.45 -17.51
N LEU A 449 4.20 -11.92 -17.99
CA LEU A 449 3.14 -12.51 -17.17
C LEU A 449 3.30 -14.03 -17.15
N GLU A 450 3.10 -14.65 -15.98
CA GLU A 450 2.97 -16.10 -15.87
C GLU A 450 1.57 -16.52 -16.36
N ALA A 451 1.49 -16.95 -17.60
CA ALA A 451 0.22 -17.26 -18.23
C ALA A 451 -0.16 -18.77 -18.20
N ALA A 452 0.69 -19.63 -17.62
CA ALA A 452 0.56 -21.07 -17.71
C ALA A 452 -0.78 -21.58 -17.18
N THR A 453 -1.26 -21.07 -16.04
CA THR A 453 -2.53 -21.47 -15.43
C THR A 453 -3.71 -21.22 -16.34
N LEU A 454 -3.86 -20.01 -16.87
CA LEU A 454 -4.97 -19.66 -17.76
C LEU A 454 -4.81 -20.24 -19.17
N ARG A 455 -3.58 -20.49 -19.65
CA ARG A 455 -3.38 -21.30 -20.87
C ARG A 455 -3.91 -22.71 -20.69
N GLY A 456 -3.68 -23.35 -19.54
CA GLY A 456 -4.28 -24.63 -19.21
C GLY A 456 -5.82 -24.61 -19.19
N VAL A 457 -6.44 -23.44 -18.96
CA VAL A 457 -7.89 -23.24 -19.13
C VAL A 457 -8.27 -23.24 -20.62
N LEU A 458 -7.49 -22.57 -21.49
CA LEU A 458 -7.70 -22.60 -22.95
C LEU A 458 -7.57 -24.01 -23.54
N ASP A 459 -6.73 -24.86 -22.96
CA ASP A 459 -6.57 -26.26 -23.40
C ASP A 459 -7.81 -27.14 -23.14
N ARG A 460 -8.68 -26.73 -22.21
CA ARG A 460 -9.95 -27.37 -21.88
C ARG A 460 -11.09 -26.96 -22.81
N VAL A 461 -10.86 -26.02 -23.73
CA VAL A 461 -11.85 -25.58 -24.72
C VAL A 461 -11.82 -26.50 -25.93
N ASP A 462 -12.97 -27.08 -26.26
CA ASP A 462 -13.10 -27.82 -27.50
C ASP A 462 -13.05 -26.89 -28.73
N PRO A 463 -12.00 -26.96 -29.57
CA PRO A 463 -11.86 -26.06 -30.71
C PRO A 463 -12.93 -26.29 -31.79
N VAL A 464 -13.55 -27.46 -31.82
CA VAL A 464 -14.59 -27.77 -32.82
C VAL A 464 -15.89 -27.02 -32.51
N ALA A 465 -16.15 -26.78 -31.24
CA ALA A 465 -17.33 -26.04 -30.79
C ALA A 465 -17.21 -24.49 -31.02
N LEU A 466 -16.01 -23.99 -31.37
CA LEU A 466 -15.78 -22.57 -31.57
C LEU A 466 -16.10 -22.09 -33.00
N SER A 467 -16.61 -20.86 -33.10
CA SER A 467 -16.67 -20.15 -34.39
C SER A 467 -15.25 -19.99 -34.99
N GLY A 468 -15.16 -19.75 -36.30
CA GLY A 468 -13.88 -19.54 -36.97
C GLY A 468 -13.04 -18.38 -36.33
N PRO A 469 -13.65 -17.21 -36.06
CA PRO A 469 -12.94 -16.12 -35.36
C PRO A 469 -12.47 -16.50 -33.94
N ALA A 470 -13.30 -17.13 -33.14
CA ALA A 470 -12.94 -17.54 -31.76
C ALA A 470 -11.83 -18.60 -31.74
N ARG A 471 -11.82 -19.51 -32.73
CA ARG A 471 -10.74 -20.50 -32.88
C ARG A 471 -9.41 -19.85 -33.19
N ARG A 472 -9.37 -18.89 -34.13
CA ARG A 472 -8.16 -18.12 -34.41
C ARG A 472 -7.69 -17.32 -33.21
N LEU A 473 -8.62 -16.75 -32.46
CA LEU A 473 -8.29 -16.06 -31.21
C LEU A 473 -7.64 -17.02 -30.19
N ARG A 474 -8.23 -18.21 -29.99
CA ARG A 474 -7.66 -19.23 -29.10
C ARG A 474 -6.24 -19.61 -29.51
N GLU A 475 -6.00 -19.89 -30.80
CA GLU A 475 -4.67 -20.20 -31.34
C GLU A 475 -3.67 -19.07 -31.08
N ARG A 476 -4.08 -17.82 -31.30
CA ARG A 476 -3.28 -16.62 -31.04
C ARG A 476 -2.90 -16.50 -29.57
N LEU A 477 -3.86 -16.67 -28.64
CA LEU A 477 -3.61 -16.57 -27.20
C LEU A 477 -2.74 -17.72 -26.69
N THR A 478 -2.86 -18.91 -27.24
CA THR A 478 -2.01 -20.06 -26.90
C THR A 478 -0.56 -19.85 -27.31
N ALA A 479 -0.34 -19.23 -28.48
CA ALA A 479 0.99 -18.94 -29.04
C ALA A 479 1.65 -17.66 -28.51
N TRP A 480 0.91 -16.83 -27.76
CA TRP A 480 1.40 -15.53 -27.25
C TRP A 480 2.63 -15.68 -26.34
N ASP A 481 3.59 -14.77 -26.43
CA ASP A 481 4.86 -14.81 -25.71
C ASP A 481 4.78 -14.51 -24.20
N GLY A 482 3.63 -14.10 -23.71
CA GLY A 482 3.40 -13.72 -22.30
C GLY A 482 3.84 -12.29 -21.95
N GLN A 483 4.24 -11.48 -22.94
CA GLN A 483 4.72 -10.13 -22.69
C GLN A 483 3.58 -9.09 -22.73
N MET A 484 3.29 -8.46 -21.61
CA MET A 484 2.29 -7.38 -21.50
C MET A 484 2.88 -6.02 -21.94
N ARG A 485 3.46 -5.95 -23.16
CA ARG A 485 4.00 -4.70 -23.69
C ARG A 485 2.87 -3.77 -24.14
N ALA A 486 3.05 -2.46 -23.93
CA ALA A 486 2.05 -1.45 -24.29
C ALA A 486 1.65 -1.47 -25.78
N ASP A 487 2.60 -1.77 -26.67
CA ASP A 487 2.39 -1.84 -28.13
C ASP A 487 1.86 -3.19 -28.62
N SER A 488 1.74 -4.20 -27.74
CA SER A 488 1.34 -5.56 -28.11
C SER A 488 -0.19 -5.68 -28.24
N ALA A 489 -0.64 -6.02 -29.46
CA ALA A 489 -2.03 -6.37 -29.72
C ALA A 489 -2.39 -7.76 -29.19
N ASP A 490 -1.39 -8.66 -29.00
CA ASP A 490 -1.62 -9.98 -28.37
C ASP A 490 -1.86 -9.85 -26.86
N ALA A 491 -1.12 -8.96 -26.19
CA ALA A 491 -1.38 -8.59 -24.80
C ALA A 491 -2.78 -7.99 -24.63
N GLY A 492 -3.19 -7.10 -25.55
CA GLY A 492 -4.55 -6.56 -25.58
C GLY A 492 -5.63 -7.63 -25.77
N ALA A 493 -5.36 -8.63 -26.64
CA ALA A 493 -6.27 -9.77 -26.84
C ALA A 493 -6.36 -10.65 -25.58
N TRP A 494 -5.22 -10.93 -24.92
CA TRP A 494 -5.17 -11.66 -23.66
C TRP A 494 -5.96 -10.97 -22.55
N ALA A 495 -5.77 -9.67 -22.39
CA ALA A 495 -6.49 -8.87 -21.40
C ALA A 495 -8.00 -8.86 -21.67
N ALA A 496 -8.40 -8.71 -22.95
CA ALA A 496 -9.82 -8.76 -23.35
C ALA A 496 -10.46 -10.10 -23.01
N TRP A 497 -9.77 -11.23 -23.29
CA TRP A 497 -10.25 -12.58 -22.96
C TRP A 497 -10.34 -12.79 -21.45
N ARG A 498 -9.34 -12.38 -20.66
CA ARG A 498 -9.40 -12.46 -19.19
C ARG A 498 -10.57 -11.66 -18.63
N ALA A 499 -10.80 -10.47 -19.15
CA ALA A 499 -11.91 -9.62 -18.74
C ALA A 499 -13.27 -10.25 -19.06
N ALA A 500 -13.42 -10.87 -20.25
CA ALA A 500 -14.63 -11.62 -20.62
C ALA A 500 -14.82 -12.86 -19.75
N LEU A 501 -13.73 -13.60 -19.47
CA LEU A 501 -13.74 -14.76 -18.58
C LEU A 501 -14.20 -14.40 -17.16
N ALA A 502 -13.67 -13.31 -16.59
CA ALA A 502 -14.06 -12.83 -15.27
C ALA A 502 -15.55 -12.46 -15.21
N ARG A 503 -16.07 -11.75 -16.22
CA ARG A 503 -17.49 -11.41 -16.30
C ARG A 503 -18.39 -12.64 -16.44
N ARG A 504 -18.00 -13.63 -17.25
CA ARG A 504 -18.76 -14.88 -17.37
C ARG A 504 -18.73 -15.71 -16.10
N LEU A 505 -17.61 -15.73 -15.38
CA LEU A 505 -17.53 -16.34 -14.05
C LEU A 505 -18.44 -15.63 -13.05
N TYR A 506 -18.44 -14.30 -13.07
CA TYR A 506 -19.36 -13.50 -12.23
C TYR A 506 -20.83 -13.84 -12.50
N ASP A 507 -21.21 -14.14 -13.77
CA ASP A 507 -22.56 -14.53 -14.16
C ASP A 507 -22.85 -16.04 -13.98
N HIS A 508 -21.82 -16.83 -13.67
CA HIS A 508 -21.95 -18.27 -13.55
C HIS A 508 -22.87 -18.69 -12.39
N PRO A 509 -23.80 -19.64 -12.56
CA PRO A 509 -24.74 -20.06 -11.51
C PRO A 509 -24.09 -20.42 -10.17
N CYS A 510 -22.91 -21.05 -10.19
CA CYS A 510 -22.17 -21.43 -8.97
C CYS A 510 -21.62 -20.22 -8.18
N LEU A 511 -21.38 -19.08 -8.83
CA LEU A 511 -20.79 -17.88 -8.21
C LEU A 511 -21.79 -16.75 -8.03
N ARG A 512 -22.96 -16.82 -8.71
CA ARG A 512 -24.02 -15.81 -8.60
C ARG A 512 -24.47 -15.52 -7.17
N PRO A 513 -24.56 -16.51 -6.25
CA PRO A 513 -24.94 -16.23 -4.87
C PRO A 513 -24.01 -15.27 -4.12
N LEU A 514 -22.76 -15.08 -4.58
CA LEU A 514 -21.84 -14.11 -3.99
C LEU A 514 -22.25 -12.63 -4.20
N ARG A 515 -23.20 -12.35 -5.11
CA ARG A 515 -23.66 -10.98 -5.41
C ARG A 515 -24.43 -10.34 -4.27
N ASP A 516 -24.99 -11.15 -3.40
CA ASP A 516 -25.76 -10.70 -2.23
C ASP A 516 -24.84 -10.45 -1.01
N ALA A 517 -23.63 -9.95 -1.26
CA ALA A 517 -22.69 -9.63 -0.20
C ALA A 517 -23.27 -8.53 0.71
N PRO A 518 -23.22 -8.70 2.03
CA PRO A 518 -23.71 -7.68 2.95
C PRO A 518 -22.87 -6.42 2.82
N SER A 519 -23.55 -5.27 2.81
CA SER A 519 -22.89 -3.96 2.88
C SER A 519 -22.45 -3.74 4.32
N ALA A 520 -21.18 -3.98 4.60
CA ALA A 520 -20.57 -3.62 5.88
C ALA A 520 -19.94 -2.22 5.77
N PHE A 521 -19.83 -1.53 6.91
CA PHE A 521 -19.20 -0.20 7.00
C PHE A 521 -19.84 0.85 6.08
N ASP A 522 -21.17 0.84 5.96
CA ASP A 522 -21.91 1.78 5.08
C ASP A 522 -21.36 1.80 3.63
N GLY A 523 -20.79 0.70 3.16
CA GLY A 523 -20.19 0.59 1.82
C GLY A 523 -18.76 1.14 1.70
N LEU A 524 -18.13 1.63 2.77
CA LEU A 524 -16.76 2.16 2.73
C LEU A 524 -15.75 1.17 2.15
N PHE A 525 -15.93 -0.12 2.44
CA PHE A 525 -15.07 -1.19 1.95
C PHE A 525 -15.71 -2.00 0.80
N ALA A 526 -16.66 -1.41 0.06
CA ALA A 526 -17.28 -2.05 -1.09
C ALA A 526 -16.28 -2.67 -2.09
N PRO A 527 -15.12 -2.04 -2.41
CA PRO A 527 -14.12 -2.66 -3.29
C PRO A 527 -13.62 -4.02 -2.81
N TRP A 528 -13.59 -4.27 -1.48
CA TRP A 528 -13.17 -5.56 -0.90
C TRP A 528 -14.25 -6.64 -0.93
N THR A 529 -15.51 -6.24 -1.08
CA THR A 529 -16.66 -7.15 -1.12
C THR A 529 -17.36 -7.21 -2.47
N ASP A 530 -16.91 -6.43 -3.47
CA ASP A 530 -17.42 -6.50 -4.84
C ASP A 530 -17.05 -7.83 -5.51
N PRO A 531 -18.02 -8.69 -5.86
CA PRO A 531 -17.73 -10.03 -6.36
C PRO A 531 -16.98 -10.06 -7.69
N LEU A 532 -17.24 -9.11 -8.61
CA LEU A 532 -16.54 -9.06 -9.89
C LEU A 532 -15.07 -8.70 -9.69
N SER A 533 -14.80 -7.70 -8.84
CA SER A 533 -13.44 -7.34 -8.46
C SER A 533 -12.69 -8.49 -7.80
N ARG A 534 -13.34 -9.19 -6.87
CA ARG A 534 -12.77 -10.36 -6.19
C ARG A 534 -12.47 -11.52 -7.13
N ILE A 535 -13.37 -11.81 -8.11
CA ILE A 535 -13.12 -12.80 -9.15
C ILE A 535 -11.97 -12.38 -10.06
N GLY A 536 -11.90 -11.09 -10.44
CA GLY A 536 -10.81 -10.56 -11.25
C GLY A 536 -9.43 -10.73 -10.59
N HIS A 537 -9.30 -10.43 -9.29
CA HIS A 537 -8.06 -10.61 -8.52
C HIS A 537 -7.69 -12.10 -8.32
N ALA A 538 -8.69 -12.97 -8.18
CA ALA A 538 -8.50 -14.41 -7.96
C ALA A 538 -8.75 -15.25 -9.20
N LEU A 539 -8.64 -14.70 -10.41
CA LEU A 539 -9.10 -15.32 -11.66
C LEU A 539 -8.50 -16.70 -11.88
N ASP A 540 -7.21 -16.88 -11.63
CA ASP A 540 -6.52 -18.18 -11.76
C ASP A 540 -7.10 -19.23 -10.82
N GLY A 541 -7.27 -18.87 -9.54
CA GLY A 541 -7.83 -19.76 -8.52
C GLY A 541 -9.28 -20.14 -8.80
N VAL A 542 -10.10 -19.15 -9.15
CA VAL A 542 -11.53 -19.35 -9.45
C VAL A 542 -11.70 -20.17 -10.72
N ALA A 543 -10.97 -19.88 -11.80
CA ALA A 543 -11.07 -20.61 -13.06
C ALA A 543 -10.65 -22.09 -12.93
N THR A 544 -9.56 -22.36 -12.22
CA THR A 544 -9.07 -23.73 -12.02
C THR A 544 -9.88 -24.50 -10.98
N GLY A 545 -10.44 -23.81 -10.00
CA GLY A 545 -11.20 -24.39 -8.90
C GLY A 545 -12.71 -24.46 -9.10
N LEU A 546 -13.26 -23.97 -10.22
CA LEU A 546 -14.71 -23.93 -10.48
C LEU A 546 -15.39 -25.32 -10.36
N HIS A 547 -14.67 -26.38 -10.71
CA HIS A 547 -15.17 -27.78 -10.60
C HIS A 547 -15.49 -28.17 -9.14
N ARG A 548 -14.85 -27.58 -8.14
CA ARG A 548 -15.15 -27.81 -6.71
C ARG A 548 -16.54 -27.29 -6.33
N LEU A 549 -17.06 -26.33 -7.11
CA LEU A 549 -18.40 -25.77 -6.98
C LEU A 549 -19.41 -26.43 -7.93
N GLY A 550 -19.04 -27.52 -8.63
CA GLY A 550 -19.87 -28.19 -9.58
C GLY A 550 -19.99 -27.55 -10.97
N GLY A 551 -19.11 -26.56 -11.28
CA GLY A 551 -19.07 -25.91 -12.58
C GLY A 551 -17.99 -26.46 -13.52
N GLU A 552 -18.15 -26.22 -14.81
CA GLU A 552 -17.21 -26.60 -15.86
C GLU A 552 -16.58 -25.35 -16.50
N ILE A 553 -15.27 -25.25 -16.49
CA ILE A 553 -14.56 -24.03 -16.98
C ILE A 553 -14.48 -24.00 -18.52
N GLY A 554 -14.47 -25.15 -19.21
CA GLY A 554 -14.35 -25.21 -20.67
C GLY A 554 -15.42 -24.40 -21.41
N PRO A 555 -16.72 -24.62 -21.14
CA PRO A 555 -17.80 -23.81 -21.73
C PRO A 555 -17.72 -22.32 -21.40
N VAL A 556 -17.31 -22.00 -20.18
CA VAL A 556 -17.15 -20.58 -19.75
C VAL A 556 -16.02 -19.88 -20.54
N ALA A 557 -14.88 -20.55 -20.69
CA ALA A 557 -13.74 -20.07 -21.44
C ALA A 557 -14.04 -19.97 -22.94
N ALA A 558 -14.78 -20.96 -23.50
CA ALA A 558 -15.24 -20.92 -24.89
C ALA A 558 -16.15 -19.71 -25.14
N GLY A 559 -17.13 -19.49 -24.26
CA GLY A 559 -17.99 -18.34 -24.35
C GLY A 559 -17.23 -17.00 -24.24
N ALA A 560 -16.19 -16.90 -23.40
CA ALA A 560 -15.35 -15.72 -23.32
C ALA A 560 -14.56 -15.47 -24.63
N LEU A 561 -14.12 -16.53 -25.34
CA LEU A 561 -13.51 -16.40 -26.66
C LEU A 561 -14.52 -15.89 -27.71
N GLU A 562 -15.76 -16.40 -27.67
CA GLU A 562 -16.82 -15.94 -28.58
C GLU A 562 -17.19 -14.48 -28.33
N ASP A 563 -17.29 -14.02 -27.07
CA ASP A 563 -17.57 -12.63 -26.74
C ASP A 563 -16.51 -11.67 -27.32
N VAL A 564 -15.23 -12.04 -27.17
CA VAL A 564 -14.13 -11.21 -27.71
C VAL A 564 -14.09 -11.27 -29.24
N ALA A 565 -14.37 -12.44 -29.83
CA ALA A 565 -14.38 -12.61 -31.27
C ALA A 565 -15.55 -11.92 -31.99
N ALA A 566 -16.66 -11.70 -31.28
CA ALA A 566 -17.83 -10.98 -31.77
C ALA A 566 -17.72 -9.44 -31.60
N GLY A 567 -16.77 -8.99 -30.77
CA GLY A 567 -16.52 -7.57 -30.54
C GLY A 567 -15.53 -6.93 -31.51
N ASP A 568 -15.10 -5.71 -31.20
CA ASP A 568 -14.06 -5.02 -31.96
C ASP A 568 -12.72 -5.78 -31.87
N PRO A 569 -11.89 -5.76 -32.92
CA PRO A 569 -10.57 -6.36 -32.89
C PRO A 569 -9.73 -5.82 -31.71
N PRO A 570 -9.08 -6.71 -30.95
CA PRO A 570 -8.26 -6.27 -29.81
C PRO A 570 -7.19 -5.26 -30.23
N SER A 571 -7.21 -4.10 -29.58
CA SER A 571 -6.21 -3.04 -29.75
C SER A 571 -4.94 -3.33 -28.94
N PRO A 572 -3.79 -2.69 -29.25
CA PRO A 572 -2.62 -2.75 -28.40
C PRO A 572 -2.93 -2.45 -26.94
N TRP A 573 -2.25 -3.15 -26.01
CA TRP A 573 -2.52 -3.10 -24.59
C TRP A 573 -2.54 -1.67 -24.01
N GLY A 574 -1.52 -0.87 -24.32
CA GLY A 574 -1.39 0.50 -23.83
C GLY A 574 -2.44 1.49 -24.34
N ARG A 575 -3.31 1.12 -25.28
CA ARG A 575 -4.48 1.95 -25.61
C ARG A 575 -5.57 1.90 -24.54
N ARG A 576 -5.61 0.84 -23.77
CA ARG A 576 -6.57 0.60 -22.69
C ARG A 576 -5.92 0.69 -21.32
N HIS A 577 -4.64 0.28 -21.26
CA HIS A 577 -3.84 0.30 -20.04
C HIS A 577 -3.07 1.63 -19.93
N VAL A 578 -3.80 2.63 -19.51
CA VAL A 578 -3.30 4.00 -19.36
C VAL A 578 -3.19 4.37 -17.88
N LEU A 579 -2.25 5.26 -17.58
CA LEU A 579 -2.10 5.81 -16.23
C LEU A 579 -3.40 6.49 -15.77
N HIS A 580 -3.87 6.14 -14.57
CA HIS A 580 -5.07 6.70 -13.97
C HIS A 580 -4.80 7.16 -12.53
N PRO A 581 -4.14 8.32 -12.34
CA PRO A 581 -3.81 8.80 -11.01
C PRO A 581 -5.06 9.19 -10.24
N VAL A 582 -5.00 9.02 -8.92
CA VAL A 582 -6.08 9.35 -7.98
C VAL A 582 -5.66 10.58 -7.19
N HIS A 583 -6.36 11.69 -7.38
CA HIS A 583 -6.14 12.88 -6.56
C HIS A 583 -6.98 12.81 -5.28
N LEU A 584 -6.38 13.13 -4.15
CA LEU A 584 -7.05 13.15 -2.85
C LEU A 584 -7.82 14.47 -2.66
N GLY A 585 -9.14 14.39 -2.47
CA GLY A 585 -10.00 15.53 -2.15
C GLY A 585 -10.55 16.24 -3.39
N VAL A 586 -10.24 17.52 -3.58
CA VAL A 586 -10.89 18.39 -4.59
C VAL A 586 -10.31 18.14 -5.98
N ALA A 587 -10.89 17.19 -6.72
CA ALA A 587 -10.44 16.81 -8.06
C ALA A 587 -10.43 17.98 -9.05
N ALA A 588 -11.39 18.91 -8.97
CA ALA A 588 -11.53 20.03 -9.90
C ALA A 588 -10.25 20.91 -10.02
N ALA A 589 -9.45 20.99 -8.95
CA ALA A 589 -8.20 21.75 -8.96
C ALA A 589 -7.11 21.16 -9.87
N VAL A 590 -7.22 19.87 -10.19
CA VAL A 590 -6.19 19.09 -10.93
C VAL A 590 -6.77 18.35 -12.13
N ASP A 591 -8.06 18.47 -12.43
CA ASP A 591 -8.75 17.70 -13.47
C ASP A 591 -8.07 17.78 -14.84
N GLU A 592 -7.55 18.95 -15.23
CA GLU A 592 -6.87 19.14 -16.50
C GLU A 592 -5.52 18.38 -16.52
N ALA A 593 -4.73 18.48 -15.46
CA ALA A 593 -3.44 17.78 -15.33
C ALA A 593 -3.66 16.26 -15.34
N VAL A 594 -4.62 15.75 -14.57
CA VAL A 594 -4.99 14.32 -14.53
C VAL A 594 -5.45 13.82 -15.89
N ARG A 595 -6.27 14.59 -16.59
CA ARG A 595 -6.73 14.25 -17.95
C ARG A 595 -5.57 14.16 -18.91
N GLY A 596 -4.68 15.16 -18.92
CA GLY A 596 -3.50 15.16 -19.75
C GLY A 596 -2.55 13.99 -19.47
N MET A 597 -2.40 13.55 -18.22
CA MET A 597 -1.64 12.37 -17.87
C MET A 597 -2.28 11.09 -18.43
N ARG A 598 -3.61 10.92 -18.28
CA ARG A 598 -4.36 9.77 -18.81
C ARG A 598 -4.25 9.65 -20.32
N GLU A 599 -4.25 10.76 -21.04
CA GLU A 599 -4.17 10.77 -22.50
C GLU A 599 -2.76 10.48 -23.03
N ARG A 600 -1.72 10.81 -22.27
CA ARG A 600 -0.32 10.76 -22.72
C ARG A 600 0.43 9.50 -22.30
N VAL A 601 0.02 8.79 -21.25
CA VAL A 601 0.83 7.75 -20.62
C VAL A 601 0.20 6.37 -20.79
N ALA A 602 0.59 5.71 -21.87
CA ALA A 602 0.32 4.29 -22.10
C ALA A 602 1.36 3.44 -21.35
N LEU A 603 0.90 2.39 -20.67
CA LEU A 603 1.75 1.55 -19.84
C LEU A 603 1.78 0.09 -20.35
N GLY A 604 2.92 -0.56 -20.16
CA GLY A 604 3.05 -2.01 -20.19
C GLY A 604 2.92 -2.59 -18.79
N GLY A 605 3.05 -3.92 -18.67
CA GLY A 605 2.93 -4.64 -17.40
C GLY A 605 1.48 -4.99 -17.04
N ASP A 606 1.30 -5.63 -15.89
CA ASP A 606 0.02 -5.94 -15.24
C ASP A 606 0.28 -6.41 -13.79
N ALA A 607 -0.74 -6.71 -13.02
CA ALA A 607 -0.69 -7.06 -11.59
C ALA A 607 0.37 -8.13 -11.25
N ASP A 608 0.53 -9.17 -12.08
CA ASP A 608 1.44 -10.29 -11.84
C ASP A 608 2.77 -10.20 -12.62
N CYS A 609 3.00 -9.11 -13.35
CA CYS A 609 4.31 -8.78 -13.91
C CYS A 609 5.24 -8.20 -12.83
N VAL A 610 6.56 -8.23 -13.03
CA VAL A 610 7.48 -7.47 -12.18
C VAL A 610 7.17 -5.99 -12.27
N LEU A 611 6.95 -5.47 -13.49
CA LEU A 611 6.33 -4.16 -13.72
C LEU A 611 4.84 -4.25 -13.37
N ALA A 612 4.53 -4.15 -12.08
CA ALA A 612 3.18 -4.38 -11.54
C ALA A 612 2.26 -3.14 -11.66
N THR A 613 2.07 -2.69 -12.88
CA THR A 613 1.05 -1.71 -13.27
C THR A 613 -0.30 -2.43 -13.33
N SER A 614 -1.09 -2.36 -12.25
CA SER A 614 -2.20 -3.30 -12.06
C SER A 614 -3.45 -2.89 -12.82
N SER A 615 -4.04 -3.85 -13.56
CA SER A 615 -5.44 -3.88 -14.01
C SER A 615 -6.26 -4.83 -13.14
N VAL A 616 -7.60 -4.80 -13.28
CA VAL A 616 -8.50 -5.77 -12.64
C VAL A 616 -9.38 -6.39 -13.73
N PRO A 617 -9.12 -7.65 -14.14
CA PRO A 617 -9.87 -8.30 -15.19
C PRO A 617 -11.38 -8.25 -14.96
N GLY A 618 -12.13 -7.80 -15.97
CA GLY A 618 -13.58 -7.63 -15.90
C GLY A 618 -14.06 -6.30 -15.35
N VAL A 619 -13.25 -5.59 -14.57
CA VAL A 619 -13.59 -4.29 -13.95
C VAL A 619 -12.96 -3.13 -14.71
N SER A 620 -11.64 -3.10 -14.81
CA SER A 620 -10.92 -1.98 -15.47
C SER A 620 -9.55 -2.41 -15.97
N ASP A 621 -9.20 -1.95 -17.17
CA ASP A 621 -7.85 -2.08 -17.72
C ASP A 621 -6.95 -0.88 -17.37
N ALA A 622 -7.51 0.22 -16.83
CA ALA A 622 -6.74 1.40 -16.44
C ALA A 622 -5.81 1.11 -15.25
N CYS A 623 -4.61 1.67 -15.28
CA CYS A 623 -3.63 1.53 -14.22
C CYS A 623 -3.82 2.63 -13.16
N TRP A 624 -4.45 2.29 -12.06
CA TRP A 624 -4.60 3.15 -10.88
C TRP A 624 -3.76 2.69 -9.69
N ARG A 625 -3.06 1.56 -9.83
CA ARG A 625 -2.14 0.99 -8.85
C ARG A 625 -0.87 0.51 -9.56
N GLY A 626 0.29 0.81 -8.99
CA GLY A 626 1.57 0.44 -9.58
C GLY A 626 2.77 0.83 -8.73
N PRO A 627 3.99 0.81 -9.31
CA PRO A 627 5.20 1.25 -8.64
C PRO A 627 5.14 2.73 -8.27
N VAL A 628 5.00 3.05 -6.98
CA VAL A 628 4.95 4.43 -6.47
C VAL A 628 6.34 4.99 -6.12
N ALA A 629 7.36 4.18 -6.26
CA ALA A 629 8.79 4.53 -6.31
C ALA A 629 9.54 3.39 -7.00
N ARG A 630 10.71 3.66 -7.55
CA ARG A 630 11.72 2.66 -7.92
C ARG A 630 13.07 3.15 -7.44
N TYR A 631 13.91 2.23 -7.01
CA TYR A 631 15.24 2.58 -6.52
C TYR A 631 16.24 1.44 -6.72
N VAL A 632 17.50 1.84 -6.82
CA VAL A 632 18.68 0.98 -6.79
C VAL A 632 19.69 1.64 -5.86
N TRP A 633 19.96 1.03 -4.73
CA TRP A 633 20.93 1.49 -3.74
C TRP A 633 22.26 0.76 -3.93
N ASP A 634 23.27 1.44 -4.41
CA ASP A 634 24.62 0.90 -4.57
C ASP A 634 25.45 1.17 -3.31
N LEU A 635 25.96 0.11 -2.70
CA LEU A 635 26.80 0.21 -1.49
C LEU A 635 28.30 0.25 -1.81
N THR A 636 28.70 0.08 -3.09
CA THR A 636 30.06 0.30 -3.53
C THR A 636 30.37 1.77 -3.67
N ASP A 637 29.52 2.47 -4.42
CA ASP A 637 29.56 3.91 -4.59
C ASP A 637 28.17 4.50 -4.46
N ARG A 638 27.98 5.26 -3.41
CA ARG A 638 26.72 5.93 -3.09
C ARG A 638 26.22 6.84 -4.22
N ALA A 639 27.10 7.42 -5.04
CA ALA A 639 26.77 8.28 -6.17
C ALA A 639 26.17 7.48 -7.36
N GLU A 640 26.40 6.16 -7.42
CA GLU A 640 25.80 5.29 -8.42
C GLU A 640 24.36 4.88 -8.08
N SER A 641 23.86 5.23 -6.90
CA SER A 641 22.45 5.00 -6.53
C SER A 641 21.50 5.80 -7.42
N ARG A 642 20.34 5.18 -7.70
CA ARG A 642 19.31 5.72 -8.59
C ARG A 642 17.93 5.64 -7.92
N TRP A 643 17.06 6.55 -8.22
CA TRP A 643 15.69 6.55 -7.74
C TRP A 643 14.72 7.26 -8.68
N ILE A 644 13.42 7.05 -8.50
CA ILE A 644 12.37 7.79 -9.20
C ILE A 644 11.03 7.65 -8.46
N VAL A 645 10.16 8.64 -8.63
CA VAL A 645 8.73 8.59 -8.26
C VAL A 645 7.86 8.78 -9.51
N PRO A 646 6.57 8.38 -9.50
CA PRO A 646 5.71 8.46 -10.69
C PRO A 646 5.51 9.87 -11.24
N PHE A 647 5.59 10.90 -10.40
CA PHE A 647 5.24 12.27 -10.80
C PHE A 647 6.44 13.20 -10.64
N GLY A 648 6.60 13.84 -9.49
CA GLY A 648 7.70 14.75 -9.22
C GLY A 648 7.88 15.03 -7.73
N ALA A 649 8.85 15.88 -7.42
CA ALA A 649 9.17 16.25 -6.03
C ALA A 649 8.10 17.15 -5.40
N SER A 650 7.50 18.04 -6.19
CA SER A 650 6.46 18.98 -5.76
C SER A 650 5.06 18.34 -5.83
N GLY A 651 4.22 18.63 -4.84
CA GLY A 651 2.80 18.29 -4.84
C GLY A 651 1.91 19.42 -5.34
N ARG A 652 2.49 20.52 -5.83
CA ARG A 652 1.74 21.73 -6.24
C ARG A 652 1.46 21.69 -7.74
N PRO A 653 0.19 21.63 -8.17
CA PRO A 653 -0.16 21.77 -9.60
C PRO A 653 0.40 23.06 -10.20
N GLY A 654 1.03 22.93 -11.36
CA GLY A 654 1.67 24.07 -12.06
C GLY A 654 3.12 24.36 -11.65
N ASP A 655 3.65 23.69 -10.65
CA ASP A 655 5.08 23.72 -10.33
C ASP A 655 5.86 22.92 -11.40
N PRO A 656 7.07 23.38 -11.85
CA PRO A 656 7.88 22.64 -12.81
C PRO A 656 8.19 21.20 -12.42
N HIS A 657 8.27 20.91 -11.12
CA HIS A 657 8.57 19.60 -10.55
C HIS A 657 7.32 18.84 -10.07
N PHE A 658 6.15 19.16 -10.62
CA PHE A 658 4.90 18.46 -10.29
C PHE A 658 4.82 17.08 -10.95
N ASP A 659 5.19 16.98 -12.24
CA ASP A 659 5.13 15.75 -13.03
C ASP A 659 6.35 15.54 -13.97
N ASP A 660 7.45 16.20 -13.71
CA ASP A 660 8.66 16.17 -14.56
C ASP A 660 9.38 14.81 -14.56
N GLN A 661 9.18 13.97 -13.55
CA GLN A 661 9.71 12.61 -13.51
C GLN A 661 8.80 11.59 -14.23
N LEU A 662 7.55 11.94 -14.56
CA LEU A 662 6.58 11.01 -15.13
C LEU A 662 7.03 10.38 -16.47
N PRO A 663 7.59 11.10 -17.44
CA PRO A 663 8.08 10.49 -18.68
C PRO A 663 9.19 9.46 -18.43
N LEU A 664 10.10 9.73 -17.52
CA LEU A 664 11.20 8.85 -17.14
C LEU A 664 10.67 7.61 -16.41
N TRP A 665 9.76 7.80 -15.45
CA TRP A 665 9.12 6.71 -14.72
C TRP A 665 8.36 5.76 -15.66
N ALA A 666 7.61 6.30 -16.61
CA ALA A 666 6.88 5.50 -17.61
C ALA A 666 7.84 4.77 -18.56
N GLY A 667 8.96 5.39 -18.92
CA GLY A 667 10.02 4.82 -19.74
C GLY A 667 10.95 3.84 -19.02
N GLY A 668 10.85 3.74 -17.69
CA GLY A 668 11.72 2.87 -16.88
C GLY A 668 13.08 3.46 -16.54
N GLU A 669 13.27 4.75 -16.76
CA GLU A 669 14.50 5.44 -16.41
C GLU A 669 14.48 5.85 -14.94
N LEU A 670 15.65 5.84 -14.30
CA LEU A 670 15.87 6.29 -12.93
C LEU A 670 16.79 7.51 -12.94
N VAL A 671 16.51 8.49 -12.10
CA VAL A 671 17.37 9.65 -11.93
C VAL A 671 18.49 9.37 -10.91
N PRO A 672 19.69 9.93 -11.06
CA PRO A 672 20.78 9.75 -10.10
C PRO A 672 20.45 10.44 -8.76
N VAL A 673 20.95 9.84 -7.69
CA VAL A 673 21.00 10.51 -6.39
C VAL A 673 22.16 11.49 -6.39
N VAL A 674 21.90 12.78 -6.20
CA VAL A 674 22.96 13.79 -6.11
C VAL A 674 23.59 13.74 -4.72
N THR A 675 24.86 13.32 -4.66
CA THR A 675 25.60 13.20 -3.39
C THR A 675 26.55 14.37 -3.11
N ASP A 676 27.00 15.08 -4.16
CA ASP A 676 27.86 16.25 -4.02
C ASP A 676 27.03 17.51 -3.74
N TRP A 677 27.22 18.11 -2.58
CA TRP A 677 26.53 19.33 -2.18
C TRP A 677 26.83 20.55 -3.09
N ARG A 678 27.89 20.53 -3.87
CA ARG A 678 28.26 21.60 -4.81
C ARG A 678 27.37 21.62 -6.07
N GLU A 679 26.70 20.51 -6.37
CA GLU A 679 25.77 20.38 -7.50
C GLU A 679 24.35 20.83 -7.15
N LEU A 680 24.12 21.19 -5.90
CA LEU A 680 22.80 21.57 -5.39
C LEU A 680 22.63 23.08 -5.35
N THR A 681 21.42 23.55 -5.62
CA THR A 681 21.03 24.96 -5.47
C THR A 681 20.43 25.19 -4.09
N ARG A 682 20.97 26.13 -3.34
CA ARG A 682 20.42 26.53 -2.04
C ARG A 682 19.18 27.40 -2.23
N GLU A 683 18.10 27.12 -1.48
CA GLU A 683 16.92 28.00 -1.50
C GLU A 683 17.22 29.36 -0.86
N PRO A 684 16.77 30.48 -1.48
CA PRO A 684 16.89 31.81 -0.88
C PRO A 684 15.98 31.91 0.35
N GLY A 685 16.49 32.44 1.45
CA GLY A 685 15.69 32.76 2.64
C GLY A 685 15.87 31.83 3.84
N ASP A 686 16.65 30.76 3.72
CA ASP A 686 16.97 29.84 4.83
C ASP A 686 18.23 30.27 5.63
N ALA A 687 18.48 31.55 5.74
CA ALA A 687 19.38 32.04 6.75
C ALA A 687 18.59 32.11 8.06
N THR A 688 18.66 31.07 8.88
CA THR A 688 18.26 31.18 10.30
C THR A 688 19.09 32.32 10.94
N PRO A 689 18.47 33.31 11.64
CA PRO A 689 19.18 34.35 12.34
C PRO A 689 20.10 33.81 13.43
#